data_0af193d2186360ce04345799d0e269a6
#
_entry.id   0af193d2186360ce04345799d0e269a6
#
_cell.length_a   1.000
_cell.length_b   1.000
_cell.length_c   1.000
_cell.angle_alpha   90.00
_cell.angle_beta   90.00
_cell.angle_gamma   90.00
#
_symmetry.space_group_name_H-M   'P 1'
#
loop_
_entity.id
_entity.type
_entity.pdbx_description
1 polymer ?
#
loop_
_entity_poly.entity_id
_entity_poly.type
_entity_poly.pdbx_seq_one_letter_code
_entity_poly.pdbx_strand_id
1 'polypeptide(L)'
;MEIRKKPEKKYDLSASVWAGFEKAGRKIRKFFGKWQVQLLTVLIPFLMGVVGYIAYYGGAEIRKDFTVPLFSAIKLFTFGFDAKSDTGREWWYILLVIARWIALAITGSKLFQLLTPLNKKFFSVFKYHAVWKRCGSLLLIGNNEENRIIYQNAVEKDERACPMIVCSSEADFESLSGDGYSCVMRDCDEAVQSVINHILGSDNRECTLVINTGDEETNFRLSDAVVDCVRDLIGEDAAEIRRLEKEQNDRKKNGKELPEAGEAGVSQRITELKERTVRKLERLHAVVFGDTAYETAYQKMEQDSFGVLRYTNIYRKTAQDLISKYPLSVFIDRDRYIDAYGCIAGNLKINVVFVGFGDVNQELFTVSAGINQFVENGPGGVPRSKQVHYYVFDKTDARKNKNLNHMIFRFSREFLRELEEKTIRKEDYLEIPPDPAAVVFSETDVNDPAFYGRIREFCSGVPDVLNVISVGLGDDLENIDLAQKLADKVKEWALPDTHIFANVKRSENLRILQDTEHVIPFGCVKETALDPDNVFNSELEEIAREKHYMNALIKSKTDRKIPKTADEVRTDSLYEWHIYDPDEKMSSLYSILSLRSKLLMMGLDYRKKTGGPDTLKSNREYFDIYAADGGPELDPEYGKSFEQKDLYRYTKVLEKEDLAKQSLRQNLAVQEHLRWNAFMISRGFIPASLQKILSDRENLGKDYRLRTHGNLTTEEGLIDFRKIAVLLTGKTEAKADIINYDFHLMDDAWWYLNMFGYEIYKTSPVPGAEKS
;
A
#
# COMPACT_ATOMS: atom_id res chain seq x y z
N MET A 1 18.08 -5.97 20.18
CA MET A 1 16.70 -5.71 19.71
C MET A 1 16.26 -6.95 18.93
N GLU A 2 15.45 -7.81 19.55
CA GLU A 2 14.81 -8.88 18.79
C GLU A 2 13.86 -8.21 17.81
N ILE A 3 14.13 -8.42 16.52
CA ILE A 3 13.18 -8.11 15.48
C ILE A 3 11.88 -8.75 15.95
N ARG A 4 10.83 -7.96 16.22
CA ARG A 4 9.48 -8.52 16.39
C ARG A 4 9.24 -9.37 15.15
N LYS A 5 9.54 -10.67 15.22
CA LYS A 5 9.00 -11.63 14.27
C LYS A 5 7.52 -11.32 14.25
N LYS A 6 6.95 -11.07 13.05
CA LYS A 6 5.49 -11.02 12.87
C LYS A 6 4.93 -12.09 13.79
N PRO A 7 4.02 -11.77 14.72
CA PRO A 7 3.50 -12.77 15.63
C PRO A 7 3.10 -13.96 14.77
N GLU A 8 3.69 -15.12 15.04
CA GLU A 8 3.27 -16.36 14.34
C GLU A 8 1.76 -16.38 14.50
N LYS A 9 1.03 -16.22 13.40
CA LYS A 9 -0.43 -16.30 13.41
C LYS A 9 -0.72 -17.66 14.05
N LYS A 10 -1.13 -17.65 15.32
CA LYS A 10 -1.57 -18.86 16.01
C LYS A 10 -2.86 -19.27 15.33
N TYR A 11 -2.72 -20.04 14.26
CA TYR A 11 -3.86 -20.68 13.63
C TYR A 11 -4.46 -21.66 14.63
N ASP A 12 -5.71 -21.49 14.93
CA ASP A 12 -6.46 -22.47 15.70
C ASP A 12 -6.43 -23.80 14.96
N LEU A 13 -6.25 -24.91 15.69
CA LEU A 13 -6.21 -26.25 15.13
C LEU A 13 -7.41 -26.54 14.21
N SER A 14 -8.56 -25.96 14.52
CA SER A 14 -9.79 -26.06 13.72
C SER A 14 -9.66 -25.40 12.33
N ALA A 15 -8.92 -24.29 12.19
CA ALA A 15 -8.68 -23.63 10.91
C ALA A 15 -7.72 -24.44 10.03
N SER A 16 -6.66 -25.01 10.62
CA SER A 16 -5.71 -25.84 9.88
C SER A 16 -6.37 -27.14 9.39
N VAL A 17 -7.27 -27.72 10.18
CA VAL A 17 -8.07 -28.88 9.80
C VAL A 17 -9.03 -28.54 8.66
N TRP A 18 -9.75 -27.42 8.74
CA TRP A 18 -10.66 -26.98 7.66
C TRP A 18 -9.92 -26.63 6.37
N ALA A 19 -8.80 -25.92 6.43
CA ALA A 19 -7.97 -25.64 5.25
C ALA A 19 -7.48 -26.95 4.61
N GLY A 20 -7.13 -27.95 5.42
CA GLY A 20 -6.80 -29.31 4.95
C GLY A 20 -7.97 -29.99 4.24
N PHE A 21 -9.19 -29.91 4.80
CA PHE A 21 -10.40 -30.46 4.19
C PHE A 21 -10.75 -29.73 2.87
N GLU A 22 -10.62 -28.41 2.79
CA GLU A 22 -10.84 -27.67 1.55
C GLU A 22 -9.83 -27.99 0.45
N LYS A 23 -8.54 -28.08 0.81
CA LYS A 23 -7.48 -28.47 -0.14
C LYS A 23 -7.73 -29.87 -0.67
N ALA A 24 -8.08 -30.82 0.21
CA ALA A 24 -8.47 -32.18 -0.20
C ALA A 24 -9.74 -32.15 -1.07
N GLY A 25 -10.77 -31.39 -0.69
CA GLY A 25 -12.00 -31.24 -1.44
C GLY A 25 -11.81 -30.65 -2.84
N ARG A 26 -10.93 -29.63 -2.98
CA ARG A 26 -10.56 -29.05 -4.29
C ARG A 26 -9.85 -30.06 -5.19
N LYS A 27 -8.87 -30.83 -4.65
CA LYS A 27 -8.19 -31.88 -5.40
C LYS A 27 -9.14 -32.99 -5.81
N ILE A 28 -9.99 -33.43 -4.90
CA ILE A 28 -11.01 -34.46 -5.16
C ILE A 28 -11.99 -33.98 -6.23
N ARG A 29 -12.50 -32.75 -6.13
CA ARG A 29 -13.44 -32.17 -7.11
C ARG A 29 -12.80 -32.04 -8.50
N LYS A 30 -11.53 -31.61 -8.59
CA LYS A 30 -10.79 -31.52 -9.86
C LYS A 30 -10.53 -32.91 -10.49
N PHE A 31 -10.32 -33.95 -9.65
CA PHE A 31 -10.14 -35.31 -10.09
C PHE A 31 -11.46 -35.94 -10.57
N PHE A 32 -12.53 -35.84 -9.76
CA PHE A 32 -13.84 -36.41 -10.09
C PHE A 32 -14.65 -35.56 -11.10
N GLY A 33 -14.22 -34.35 -11.42
CA GLY A 33 -14.84 -33.48 -12.43
C GLY A 33 -14.67 -33.97 -13.88
N LYS A 34 -13.71 -34.85 -14.14
CA LYS A 34 -13.54 -35.45 -15.47
C LYS A 34 -14.63 -36.52 -15.70
N TRP A 35 -15.44 -36.36 -16.74
CA TRP A 35 -16.56 -37.26 -17.07
C TRP A 35 -16.13 -38.75 -17.15
N GLN A 36 -14.91 -39.02 -17.63
CA GLN A 36 -14.29 -40.35 -17.71
C GLN A 36 -14.13 -41.00 -16.33
N VAL A 37 -13.73 -40.22 -15.31
CA VAL A 37 -13.58 -40.70 -13.93
C VAL A 37 -14.95 -40.96 -13.31
N GLN A 38 -15.96 -40.12 -13.60
CA GLN A 38 -17.34 -40.34 -13.13
C GLN A 38 -17.95 -41.64 -13.72
N LEU A 39 -17.70 -41.89 -15.00
CA LEU A 39 -18.13 -43.13 -15.63
C LEU A 39 -17.46 -44.37 -15.02
N LEU A 40 -16.14 -44.32 -14.81
CA LEU A 40 -15.36 -45.39 -14.18
C LEU A 40 -15.81 -45.66 -12.74
N THR A 41 -16.09 -44.64 -11.95
CA THR A 41 -16.55 -44.81 -10.56
C THR A 41 -17.89 -45.56 -10.48
N VAL A 42 -18.81 -45.41 -11.43
CA VAL A 42 -20.06 -46.15 -11.46
C VAL A 42 -19.87 -47.55 -12.07
N LEU A 43 -19.06 -47.66 -13.11
CA LEU A 43 -18.84 -48.88 -13.85
C LEU A 43 -18.10 -49.98 -13.05
N ILE A 44 -17.10 -49.60 -12.25
CA ILE A 44 -16.30 -50.54 -11.44
C ILE A 44 -17.18 -51.30 -10.43
N PRO A 45 -17.91 -50.68 -9.49
CA PRO A 45 -18.74 -51.42 -8.55
C PRO A 45 -19.90 -52.16 -9.23
N PHE A 46 -20.41 -51.66 -10.36
CA PHE A 46 -21.38 -52.40 -11.17
C PHE A 46 -20.79 -53.69 -11.72
N LEU A 47 -19.63 -53.64 -12.36
CA LEU A 47 -18.95 -54.84 -12.88
C LEU A 47 -18.55 -55.81 -11.76
N MET A 48 -18.05 -55.30 -10.63
CA MET A 48 -17.77 -56.13 -9.44
C MET A 48 -19.04 -56.80 -8.94
N GLY A 49 -20.18 -56.10 -8.93
CA GLY A 49 -21.48 -56.65 -8.58
C GLY A 49 -21.91 -57.74 -9.51
N VAL A 50 -21.83 -57.51 -10.84
CA VAL A 50 -22.14 -58.52 -11.85
C VAL A 50 -21.32 -59.79 -11.69
N VAL A 51 -20.00 -59.65 -11.59
CA VAL A 51 -19.08 -60.82 -11.40
C VAL A 51 -19.37 -61.54 -10.10
N GLY A 52 -19.59 -60.87 -8.99
CA GLY A 52 -19.94 -61.46 -7.71
C GLY A 52 -21.25 -62.20 -7.73
N TYR A 53 -22.31 -61.63 -8.36
CA TYR A 53 -23.62 -62.30 -8.50
C TYR A 53 -23.57 -63.47 -9.49
N ILE A 54 -22.78 -63.39 -10.55
CA ILE A 54 -22.51 -64.55 -11.43
C ILE A 54 -21.94 -65.71 -10.64
N ALA A 55 -20.96 -65.44 -9.77
CA ALA A 55 -20.38 -66.50 -8.93
C ALA A 55 -21.37 -67.00 -7.87
N TYR A 56 -22.24 -66.11 -7.31
CA TYR A 56 -23.25 -66.48 -6.33
C TYR A 56 -24.36 -67.39 -6.90
N TYR A 57 -24.96 -67.03 -8.03
CA TYR A 57 -26.05 -67.78 -8.63
C TYR A 57 -25.57 -69.10 -9.31
N GLY A 58 -24.33 -69.21 -9.67
CA GLY A 58 -23.74 -70.40 -10.31
C GLY A 58 -24.15 -70.59 -11.78
N GLY A 59 -23.41 -71.40 -12.52
CA GLY A 59 -23.56 -71.53 -13.99
C GLY A 59 -24.87 -72.16 -14.49
N ALA A 60 -25.61 -72.90 -13.67
CA ALA A 60 -26.86 -73.52 -14.06
C ALA A 60 -28.04 -72.53 -14.05
N GLU A 61 -28.11 -71.60 -13.14
CA GLU A 61 -29.14 -70.56 -13.09
C GLU A 61 -28.90 -69.44 -14.09
N ILE A 62 -27.65 -69.09 -14.34
CA ILE A 62 -27.25 -68.05 -15.31
C ILE A 62 -27.63 -68.43 -16.74
N ARG A 63 -27.57 -69.73 -17.06
CA ARG A 63 -28.02 -70.24 -18.38
C ARG A 63 -29.51 -70.10 -18.62
N LYS A 64 -30.32 -69.96 -17.54
CA LYS A 64 -31.77 -69.74 -17.65
C LYS A 64 -32.14 -68.26 -17.80
N ASP A 65 -31.47 -67.40 -17.07
CA ASP A 65 -31.72 -65.96 -17.13
C ASP A 65 -30.50 -65.13 -16.75
N PHE A 66 -29.78 -64.57 -17.72
CA PHE A 66 -28.60 -63.73 -17.54
C PHE A 66 -28.94 -62.35 -16.97
N THR A 67 -30.21 -61.96 -16.98
CA THR A 67 -30.63 -60.67 -16.49
C THR A 67 -30.63 -60.59 -14.96
N VAL A 68 -30.76 -61.71 -14.25
CA VAL A 68 -30.82 -61.77 -12.79
C VAL A 68 -29.57 -61.19 -12.10
N PRO A 69 -28.32 -61.59 -12.47
CA PRO A 69 -27.11 -60.99 -11.94
C PRO A 69 -26.98 -59.48 -12.22
N LEU A 70 -27.41 -59.05 -13.40
CA LEU A 70 -27.42 -57.63 -13.80
C LEU A 70 -28.39 -56.81 -12.92
N PHE A 71 -29.60 -57.29 -12.73
CA PHE A 71 -30.58 -56.63 -11.86
C PHE A 71 -30.11 -56.59 -10.40
N SER A 72 -29.52 -57.69 -9.92
CA SER A 72 -28.98 -57.74 -8.56
C SER A 72 -27.79 -56.81 -8.36
N ALA A 73 -26.97 -56.60 -9.39
CA ALA A 73 -25.87 -55.61 -9.36
C ALA A 73 -26.40 -54.18 -9.34
N ILE A 74 -27.50 -53.89 -10.07
CA ILE A 74 -28.18 -52.58 -10.02
C ILE A 74 -28.76 -52.30 -8.63
N LYS A 75 -29.33 -53.32 -7.96
CA LYS A 75 -29.89 -53.20 -6.61
C LYS A 75 -28.83 -52.75 -5.57
N LEU A 76 -27.54 -53.01 -5.80
CA LEU A 76 -26.47 -52.51 -4.91
C LEU A 76 -26.49 -50.98 -4.76
N PHE A 77 -26.89 -50.28 -5.82
CA PHE A 77 -27.02 -48.79 -5.80
C PHE A 77 -28.31 -48.32 -5.14
N THR A 78 -29.28 -49.20 -4.92
CA THR A 78 -30.58 -48.89 -4.27
C THR A 78 -30.76 -49.59 -2.92
N PHE A 79 -29.64 -49.84 -2.20
CA PHE A 79 -29.60 -50.49 -0.90
C PHE A 79 -29.99 -51.98 -0.88
N GLY A 80 -30.33 -52.56 -2.01
CA GLY A 80 -30.66 -53.99 -2.11
C GLY A 80 -29.41 -54.88 -2.02
N PHE A 81 -29.50 -56.00 -1.29
CA PHE A 81 -28.44 -57.00 -1.19
C PHE A 81 -29.07 -58.35 -1.01
N ASP A 82 -29.08 -59.14 -2.08
CA ASP A 82 -29.79 -60.41 -2.16
C ASP A 82 -28.88 -61.63 -1.83
N ALA A 83 -27.55 -61.45 -1.75
CA ALA A 83 -26.61 -62.54 -1.53
C ALA A 83 -26.50 -62.91 -0.04
N LYS A 84 -26.51 -64.20 0.27
CA LYS A 84 -26.26 -64.78 1.59
C LYS A 84 -25.05 -65.68 1.53
N SER A 85 -24.23 -65.69 2.57
CA SER A 85 -23.04 -66.55 2.73
C SER A 85 -23.10 -67.20 4.09
N ASP A 86 -22.85 -68.48 4.17
CA ASP A 86 -22.86 -69.23 5.41
C ASP A 86 -21.63 -68.95 6.26
N THR A 87 -20.49 -68.66 5.63
CA THR A 87 -19.21 -68.44 6.30
C THR A 87 -18.71 -67.00 6.22
N GLY A 88 -19.25 -66.23 5.28
CA GLY A 88 -18.81 -64.80 5.03
C GLY A 88 -17.40 -64.66 4.46
N ARG A 89 -16.73 -65.77 4.16
CA ARG A 89 -15.32 -65.81 3.70
C ARG A 89 -15.18 -66.12 2.21
N GLU A 90 -16.24 -66.45 1.52
CA GLU A 90 -16.18 -66.70 0.09
C GLU A 90 -15.76 -65.44 -0.67
N TRP A 91 -14.87 -65.58 -1.65
CA TRP A 91 -14.30 -64.45 -2.39
C TRP A 91 -15.35 -63.62 -3.09
N TRP A 92 -16.43 -64.24 -3.64
CA TRP A 92 -17.52 -63.58 -4.28
C TRP A 92 -18.39 -62.76 -3.30
N TYR A 93 -18.55 -63.22 -2.04
CA TYR A 93 -19.26 -62.50 -1.01
C TYR A 93 -18.49 -61.25 -0.58
N ILE A 94 -17.18 -61.36 -0.38
CA ILE A 94 -16.30 -60.24 -0.07
C ILE A 94 -16.35 -59.23 -1.20
N LEU A 95 -16.32 -59.66 -2.48
CA LEU A 95 -16.42 -58.81 -3.64
C LEU A 95 -17.75 -58.04 -3.68
N LEU A 96 -18.85 -58.71 -3.41
CA LEU A 96 -20.21 -58.09 -3.34
C LEU A 96 -20.32 -57.12 -2.19
N VAL A 97 -19.75 -57.40 -1.03
CA VAL A 97 -19.73 -56.47 0.11
C VAL A 97 -18.95 -55.22 -0.24
N ILE A 98 -17.78 -55.34 -0.84
CA ILE A 98 -16.97 -54.20 -1.30
C ILE A 98 -17.76 -53.38 -2.36
N ALA A 99 -18.28 -54.07 -3.37
CA ALA A 99 -19.09 -53.43 -4.42
C ALA A 99 -20.28 -52.64 -3.85
N ARG A 100 -21.00 -53.23 -2.85
CA ARG A 100 -22.08 -52.61 -2.14
C ARG A 100 -21.66 -51.31 -1.44
N TRP A 101 -20.58 -51.33 -0.66
CA TRP A 101 -20.13 -50.12 0.04
C TRP A 101 -19.68 -49.03 -0.92
N ILE A 102 -19.01 -49.36 -2.02
CA ILE A 102 -18.66 -48.40 -3.06
C ILE A 102 -19.94 -47.86 -3.75
N ALA A 103 -20.90 -48.71 -4.12
CA ALA A 103 -22.15 -48.28 -4.72
C ALA A 103 -22.97 -47.38 -3.79
N LEU A 104 -23.02 -47.68 -2.48
CA LEU A 104 -23.68 -46.88 -1.47
C LEU A 104 -23.01 -45.50 -1.30
N ALA A 105 -21.67 -45.49 -1.28
CA ALA A 105 -20.92 -44.23 -1.21
C ALA A 105 -21.18 -43.34 -2.42
N ILE A 106 -21.26 -43.94 -3.63
CA ILE A 106 -21.57 -43.20 -4.86
C ILE A 106 -23.03 -42.72 -4.86
N THR A 107 -24.01 -43.55 -4.51
CA THR A 107 -25.39 -43.14 -4.42
C THR A 107 -25.61 -42.07 -3.36
N GLY A 108 -25.01 -42.27 -2.18
CA GLY A 108 -25.02 -41.25 -1.12
C GLY A 108 -24.40 -39.94 -1.55
N SER A 109 -23.28 -39.98 -2.28
CA SER A 109 -22.62 -38.76 -2.81
C SER A 109 -23.48 -38.07 -3.87
N LYS A 110 -24.17 -38.83 -4.72
CA LYS A 110 -25.11 -38.26 -5.73
C LYS A 110 -26.39 -37.71 -5.09
N LEU A 111 -26.94 -38.38 -4.09
CA LEU A 111 -28.05 -37.86 -3.30
C LEU A 111 -27.64 -36.58 -2.57
N PHE A 112 -26.44 -36.57 -2.02
CA PHE A 112 -25.84 -35.39 -1.39
C PHE A 112 -25.64 -34.24 -2.39
N GLN A 113 -25.24 -34.54 -3.64
CA GLN A 113 -25.16 -33.58 -4.73
C GLN A 113 -26.52 -33.01 -5.14
N LEU A 114 -27.57 -33.79 -5.14
CA LEU A 114 -28.95 -33.34 -5.40
C LEU A 114 -29.48 -32.41 -4.30
N LEU A 115 -29.05 -32.62 -3.06
CA LEU A 115 -29.36 -31.76 -1.93
C LEU A 115 -28.38 -30.56 -1.81
N THR A 116 -27.41 -30.46 -2.73
CA THR A 116 -26.32 -29.49 -2.71
C THR A 116 -26.74 -28.04 -2.63
N PRO A 117 -27.79 -27.53 -3.30
CA PRO A 117 -28.17 -26.13 -3.17
C PRO A 117 -28.56 -25.76 -1.74
N LEU A 118 -29.35 -26.59 -1.07
CA LEU A 118 -29.72 -26.42 0.34
C LEU A 118 -28.54 -26.62 1.27
N ASN A 119 -27.69 -27.64 1.00
CA ASN A 119 -26.53 -27.94 1.79
C ASN A 119 -25.41 -26.88 1.64
N LYS A 120 -25.21 -26.33 0.43
CA LYS A 120 -24.22 -25.26 0.22
C LYS A 120 -24.51 -24.04 1.09
N LYS A 121 -25.77 -23.57 1.13
CA LYS A 121 -26.16 -22.45 2.00
C LYS A 121 -25.94 -22.78 3.48
N PHE A 122 -26.41 -23.95 3.93
CA PHE A 122 -26.24 -24.38 5.31
C PHE A 122 -24.76 -24.50 5.72
N PHE A 123 -23.93 -25.18 4.90
CA PHE A 123 -22.52 -25.32 5.16
C PHE A 123 -21.76 -23.99 5.07
N SER A 124 -22.15 -23.04 4.22
CA SER A 124 -21.56 -21.72 4.16
C SER A 124 -21.80 -20.92 5.44
N VAL A 125 -23.02 -20.96 5.98
CA VAL A 125 -23.35 -20.32 7.25
C VAL A 125 -22.64 -21.00 8.41
N PHE A 126 -22.57 -22.33 8.42
CA PHE A 126 -21.81 -23.07 9.44
C PHE A 126 -20.31 -22.74 9.38
N LYS A 127 -19.74 -22.68 8.18
CA LYS A 127 -18.37 -22.29 7.94
C LYS A 127 -18.12 -20.84 8.41
N TYR A 128 -18.99 -19.92 8.09
CA TYR A 128 -18.94 -18.54 8.57
C TYR A 128 -18.88 -18.48 10.11
N HIS A 129 -19.72 -19.23 10.79
CA HIS A 129 -19.74 -19.22 12.25
C HIS A 129 -18.60 -20.00 12.91
N ALA A 130 -18.22 -21.15 12.33
CA ALA A 130 -17.24 -22.03 12.95
C ALA A 130 -15.79 -21.64 12.65
N VAL A 131 -15.51 -21.19 11.42
CA VAL A 131 -14.15 -20.90 10.97
C VAL A 131 -13.85 -19.43 11.13
N TRP A 132 -14.70 -18.58 10.54
CA TRP A 132 -14.44 -17.15 10.50
C TRP A 132 -14.43 -16.50 11.88
N LYS A 133 -15.43 -16.80 12.71
CA LYS A 133 -15.51 -16.24 14.08
C LYS A 133 -14.41 -16.72 15.02
N ARG A 134 -13.77 -17.86 14.73
CA ARG A 134 -12.70 -18.41 15.57
C ARG A 134 -11.31 -18.03 15.14
N CYS A 135 -11.09 -17.81 13.84
CA CYS A 135 -9.75 -17.75 13.28
C CYS A 135 -9.31 -16.33 12.87
N GLY A 136 -10.17 -15.30 12.98
CA GLY A 136 -9.80 -13.93 12.61
C GLY A 136 -9.31 -13.81 11.18
N SER A 137 -10.05 -14.37 10.21
CA SER A 137 -9.65 -14.41 8.82
C SER A 137 -10.11 -13.17 8.04
N LEU A 138 -9.69 -13.08 6.80
CA LEU A 138 -10.03 -12.02 5.86
C LEU A 138 -11.51 -12.13 5.41
N LEU A 139 -12.30 -11.10 5.65
CA LEU A 139 -13.67 -10.97 5.18
C LEU A 139 -13.76 -9.93 4.07
N LEU A 140 -14.28 -10.35 2.91
CA LEU A 140 -14.44 -9.51 1.73
C LEU A 140 -15.94 -9.25 1.51
N ILE A 141 -16.36 -7.99 1.63
CA ILE A 141 -17.77 -7.61 1.46
C ILE A 141 -18.01 -7.20 0.02
N GLY A 142 -18.89 -7.91 -0.66
CA GLY A 142 -19.27 -7.70 -2.06
C GLY A 142 -18.67 -8.70 -3.03
N ASN A 143 -19.36 -8.93 -4.15
CA ASN A 143 -18.96 -9.81 -5.23
C ASN A 143 -18.53 -8.99 -6.45
N ASN A 144 -17.25 -8.64 -6.51
CA ASN A 144 -16.66 -7.99 -7.67
C ASN A 144 -15.32 -8.65 -8.05
N GLU A 145 -14.73 -8.21 -9.14
CA GLU A 145 -13.49 -8.79 -9.67
C GLU A 145 -12.31 -8.57 -8.69
N GLU A 146 -12.23 -7.40 -8.08
CA GLU A 146 -11.17 -7.04 -7.14
C GLU A 146 -11.18 -7.95 -5.91
N ASN A 147 -12.33 -8.15 -5.28
CA ASN A 147 -12.48 -9.04 -4.13
C ASN A 147 -12.12 -10.50 -4.49
N ARG A 148 -12.46 -10.94 -5.71
CA ARG A 148 -12.08 -12.28 -6.19
C ARG A 148 -10.56 -12.39 -6.34
N ILE A 149 -9.89 -11.37 -6.87
CA ILE A 149 -8.44 -11.32 -7.00
C ILE A 149 -7.76 -11.31 -5.62
N ILE A 150 -8.22 -10.46 -4.70
CA ILE A 150 -7.70 -10.42 -3.32
C ILE A 150 -7.85 -11.79 -2.65
N TYR A 151 -9.01 -12.45 -2.82
CA TYR A 151 -9.24 -13.80 -2.32
C TYR A 151 -8.23 -14.81 -2.86
N GLN A 152 -8.04 -14.83 -4.19
CA GLN A 152 -7.10 -15.74 -4.86
C GLN A 152 -5.67 -15.51 -4.38
N ASN A 153 -5.23 -14.25 -4.35
CA ASN A 153 -3.90 -13.88 -3.88
C ASN A 153 -3.67 -14.28 -2.42
N ALA A 154 -4.66 -14.08 -1.55
CA ALA A 154 -4.57 -14.47 -0.15
C ALA A 154 -4.40 -15.99 0.01
N VAL A 155 -5.13 -16.79 -0.78
CA VAL A 155 -5.02 -18.26 -0.78
C VAL A 155 -3.71 -18.73 -1.41
N GLU A 156 -3.21 -18.05 -2.45
CA GLU A 156 -1.93 -18.39 -3.10
C GLU A 156 -0.74 -18.13 -2.17
N LYS A 157 -0.77 -17.02 -1.41
CA LYS A 157 0.31 -16.64 -0.48
C LYS A 157 0.34 -17.47 0.80
N ASP A 158 -0.82 -17.77 1.35
CA ASP A 158 -0.93 -18.59 2.56
C ASP A 158 -2.01 -19.64 2.36
N GLU A 159 -1.59 -20.89 2.14
CA GLU A 159 -2.52 -22.03 1.99
C GLU A 159 -3.43 -22.22 3.22
N ARG A 160 -3.11 -21.63 4.37
CA ARG A 160 -3.89 -21.65 5.61
C ARG A 160 -4.83 -20.47 5.75
N ALA A 161 -4.70 -19.46 4.88
CA ALA A 161 -5.63 -18.35 4.86
C ALA A 161 -7.05 -18.88 4.57
N CYS A 162 -8.01 -18.39 5.32
CA CYS A 162 -9.41 -18.73 5.15
C CYS A 162 -10.21 -17.47 4.76
N PRO A 163 -9.93 -16.86 3.59
CA PRO A 163 -10.72 -15.71 3.15
C PRO A 163 -12.15 -16.13 2.86
N MET A 164 -13.10 -15.22 3.08
CA MET A 164 -14.51 -15.45 2.82
C MET A 164 -15.14 -14.24 2.15
N ILE A 165 -15.90 -14.47 1.08
CA ILE A 165 -16.66 -13.42 0.39
C ILE A 165 -18.09 -13.41 0.93
N VAL A 166 -18.57 -12.25 1.34
CA VAL A 166 -19.97 -12.01 1.69
C VAL A 166 -20.69 -11.46 0.46
N CYS A 167 -21.81 -12.06 0.10
CA CYS A 167 -22.67 -11.58 -0.97
C CYS A 167 -24.13 -11.51 -0.50
N SER A 168 -24.87 -10.52 -0.97
CA SER A 168 -26.28 -10.29 -0.59
C SER A 168 -27.27 -11.00 -1.50
N SER A 169 -26.87 -11.38 -2.72
CA SER A 169 -27.76 -12.01 -3.70
C SER A 169 -27.53 -13.51 -3.85
N GLU A 170 -28.59 -14.24 -4.17
CA GLU A 170 -28.51 -15.69 -4.46
C GLU A 170 -27.71 -15.97 -5.74
N ALA A 171 -27.86 -15.13 -6.76
CA ALA A 171 -27.12 -15.25 -8.01
C ALA A 171 -25.59 -15.14 -7.79
N ASP A 172 -25.16 -14.17 -6.97
CA ASP A 172 -23.75 -14.03 -6.61
C ASP A 172 -23.22 -15.23 -5.81
N PHE A 173 -24.03 -15.72 -4.86
CA PHE A 173 -23.67 -16.91 -4.07
C PHE A 173 -23.48 -18.14 -4.96
N GLU A 174 -24.38 -18.34 -5.91
CA GLU A 174 -24.30 -19.48 -6.85
C GLU A 174 -23.08 -19.35 -7.76
N SER A 175 -22.82 -18.16 -8.32
CA SER A 175 -21.62 -17.88 -9.12
C SER A 175 -20.35 -18.16 -8.34
N LEU A 176 -20.16 -17.50 -7.19
CA LEU A 176 -18.96 -17.65 -6.36
C LEU A 176 -18.75 -19.09 -5.90
N SER A 177 -19.82 -19.74 -5.43
CA SER A 177 -19.77 -21.14 -5.00
C SER A 177 -19.50 -22.10 -6.17
N GLY A 178 -20.00 -21.78 -7.39
CA GLY A 178 -19.72 -22.50 -8.63
C GLY A 178 -18.24 -22.44 -9.01
N ASP A 179 -17.66 -21.26 -8.90
CA ASP A 179 -16.24 -20.98 -9.19
C ASP A 179 -15.29 -21.49 -8.08
N GLY A 180 -15.83 -21.98 -6.97
CA GLY A 180 -15.04 -22.60 -5.89
C GLY A 180 -14.57 -21.66 -4.81
N TYR A 181 -15.09 -20.42 -4.76
CA TYR A 181 -14.81 -19.48 -3.69
C TYR A 181 -15.51 -19.89 -2.38
N SER A 182 -14.89 -19.57 -1.26
CA SER A 182 -15.53 -19.63 0.06
C SER A 182 -16.40 -18.40 0.22
N CYS A 183 -17.71 -18.58 0.20
CA CYS A 183 -18.67 -17.47 0.27
C CYS A 183 -19.81 -17.76 1.22
N VAL A 184 -20.47 -16.72 1.70
CA VAL A 184 -21.69 -16.79 2.50
C VAL A 184 -22.71 -15.80 1.94
N MET A 185 -23.97 -16.25 1.83
CA MET A 185 -25.07 -15.37 1.48
C MET A 185 -25.58 -14.72 2.78
N ARG A 186 -25.33 -13.44 2.91
CA ARG A 186 -25.76 -12.64 4.05
C ARG A 186 -25.87 -11.18 3.63
N ASP A 187 -26.74 -10.45 4.31
CA ASP A 187 -26.78 -9.00 4.18
C ASP A 187 -25.43 -8.38 4.61
N CYS A 188 -24.98 -7.39 3.85
CA CYS A 188 -23.65 -6.78 4.09
C CYS A 188 -23.60 -6.04 5.42
N ASP A 189 -24.68 -5.36 5.82
CA ASP A 189 -24.75 -4.66 7.11
C ASP A 189 -24.73 -5.65 8.26
N GLU A 190 -25.50 -6.73 8.18
CA GLU A 190 -25.49 -7.79 9.20
C GLU A 190 -24.10 -8.44 9.31
N ALA A 191 -23.40 -8.62 8.20
CA ALA A 191 -22.06 -9.19 8.20
C ALA A 191 -21.07 -8.25 8.89
N VAL A 192 -21.04 -6.97 8.53
CA VAL A 192 -20.18 -5.96 9.14
C VAL A 192 -20.52 -5.82 10.65
N GLN A 193 -21.79 -5.72 11.01
CA GLN A 193 -22.22 -5.65 12.41
C GLN A 193 -21.81 -6.90 13.21
N SER A 194 -21.84 -8.08 12.57
CA SER A 194 -21.37 -9.32 13.22
C SER A 194 -19.87 -9.30 13.49
N VAL A 195 -19.05 -8.72 12.60
CA VAL A 195 -17.61 -8.48 12.82
C VAL A 195 -17.43 -7.57 14.02
N ILE A 196 -18.10 -6.43 14.00
CA ILE A 196 -18.05 -5.42 15.03
C ILE A 196 -18.38 -6.01 16.40
N ASN A 197 -19.52 -6.68 16.54
CA ASN A 197 -19.93 -7.33 17.78
C ASN A 197 -18.93 -8.38 18.25
N HIS A 198 -18.25 -9.04 17.31
CA HIS A 198 -17.27 -10.04 17.63
C HIS A 198 -15.96 -9.44 18.17
N ILE A 199 -15.53 -8.31 17.62
CA ILE A 199 -14.36 -7.55 18.08
C ILE A 199 -14.64 -6.91 19.44
N LEU A 200 -15.83 -6.32 19.64
CA LEU A 200 -16.24 -5.72 20.91
C LEU A 200 -16.35 -6.76 22.03
N GLY A 201 -16.81 -7.97 21.73
CA GLY A 201 -17.04 -9.04 22.70
C GLY A 201 -15.84 -9.92 23.05
N SER A 202 -14.64 -9.68 22.50
CA SER A 202 -13.48 -10.59 22.70
C SER A 202 -12.16 -9.84 22.70
N ASP A 203 -11.32 -10.02 23.71
CA ASP A 203 -10.04 -9.31 23.85
C ASP A 203 -8.88 -9.86 23.01
N ASN A 204 -9.01 -11.02 22.37
CA ASN A 204 -7.89 -11.72 21.74
C ASN A 204 -8.09 -12.05 20.24
N ARG A 205 -8.95 -11.31 19.54
CA ARG A 205 -9.24 -11.63 18.14
C ARG A 205 -8.95 -10.46 17.20
N GLU A 206 -8.32 -10.78 16.10
CA GLU A 206 -8.01 -9.86 15.00
C GLU A 206 -8.91 -10.20 13.81
N CYS A 207 -9.36 -9.18 13.11
CA CYS A 207 -10.14 -9.33 11.88
C CYS A 207 -9.66 -8.33 10.83
N THR A 208 -9.56 -8.80 9.60
CA THR A 208 -9.34 -7.95 8.42
C THR A 208 -10.63 -7.92 7.59
N LEU A 209 -11.14 -6.72 7.36
CA LEU A 209 -12.37 -6.45 6.64
C LEU A 209 -12.05 -5.67 5.37
N VAL A 210 -12.56 -6.11 4.22
CA VAL A 210 -12.53 -5.33 2.98
C VAL A 210 -13.95 -4.94 2.61
N ILE A 211 -14.20 -3.67 2.48
CA ILE A 211 -15.47 -3.11 2.03
C ILE A 211 -15.30 -2.69 0.57
N ASN A 212 -15.86 -3.48 -0.32
CA ASN A 212 -15.89 -3.21 -1.75
C ASN A 212 -17.12 -3.91 -2.35
N THR A 213 -18.26 -3.25 -2.31
CA THR A 213 -19.52 -3.80 -2.82
C THR A 213 -19.75 -3.48 -4.30
N GLY A 214 -18.95 -2.56 -4.87
CA GLY A 214 -19.18 -1.99 -6.20
C GLY A 214 -20.23 -0.86 -6.20
N ASP A 215 -20.79 -0.52 -5.04
CA ASP A 215 -21.73 0.59 -4.85
C ASP A 215 -21.19 1.54 -3.76
N GLU A 216 -20.90 2.79 -4.14
CA GLU A 216 -20.28 3.77 -3.26
C GLU A 216 -21.15 4.15 -2.06
N GLU A 217 -22.47 4.24 -2.23
CA GLU A 217 -23.38 4.57 -1.14
C GLU A 217 -23.35 3.47 -0.07
N THR A 218 -23.37 2.21 -0.50
CA THR A 218 -23.25 1.06 0.39
C THR A 218 -21.89 1.01 1.06
N ASN A 219 -20.79 1.24 0.31
CA ASN A 219 -19.43 1.29 0.86
C ASN A 219 -19.32 2.37 1.95
N PHE A 220 -19.89 3.55 1.70
CA PHE A 220 -19.87 4.66 2.65
C PHE A 220 -20.64 4.32 3.94
N ARG A 221 -21.85 3.78 3.82
CA ARG A 221 -22.70 3.38 4.95
C ARG A 221 -22.06 2.28 5.80
N LEU A 222 -21.45 1.27 5.17
CA LEU A 222 -20.71 0.22 5.88
C LEU A 222 -19.46 0.75 6.58
N SER A 223 -18.80 1.73 5.97
CA SER A 223 -17.65 2.42 6.56
C SER A 223 -18.03 3.23 7.80
N ASP A 224 -19.18 3.91 7.78
CA ASP A 224 -19.71 4.66 8.92
C ASP A 224 -20.01 3.72 10.11
N ALA A 225 -20.53 2.53 9.85
CA ALA A 225 -20.73 1.51 10.90
C ALA A 225 -19.40 1.07 11.53
N VAL A 226 -18.30 1.02 10.78
CA VAL A 226 -16.95 0.76 11.34
C VAL A 226 -16.49 1.93 12.20
N VAL A 227 -16.70 3.18 11.77
CA VAL A 227 -16.36 4.38 12.55
C VAL A 227 -17.08 4.37 13.89
N ASP A 228 -18.38 4.09 13.91
CA ASP A 228 -19.16 4.01 15.14
C ASP A 228 -18.66 2.90 16.06
N CYS A 229 -18.32 1.73 15.50
CA CYS A 229 -17.72 0.64 16.28
C CYS A 229 -16.42 1.06 16.99
N VAL A 230 -15.54 1.73 16.25
CA VAL A 230 -14.27 2.19 16.83
C VAL A 230 -14.52 3.22 17.93
N ARG A 231 -15.47 4.12 17.71
CA ARG A 231 -15.87 5.11 18.70
C ARG A 231 -16.38 4.46 20.00
N ASP A 232 -17.18 3.41 19.90
CA ASP A 232 -17.66 2.62 21.04
C ASP A 232 -16.52 1.87 21.74
N LEU A 233 -15.55 1.35 20.94
CA LEU A 233 -14.45 0.54 21.47
C LEU A 233 -13.45 1.33 22.33
N ILE A 234 -13.17 2.57 21.95
CA ILE A 234 -12.10 3.37 22.57
C ILE A 234 -12.56 4.72 23.13
N GLY A 235 -13.83 5.08 22.98
CA GLY A 235 -14.33 6.43 23.29
C GLY A 235 -14.03 6.88 24.72
N GLU A 236 -14.20 6.00 25.69
CA GLU A 236 -13.90 6.30 27.10
C GLU A 236 -12.40 6.50 27.32
N ASP A 237 -11.56 5.60 26.79
CA ASP A 237 -10.11 5.67 26.92
C ASP A 237 -9.55 6.95 26.27
N ALA A 238 -9.99 7.25 25.05
CA ALA A 238 -9.57 8.44 24.32
C ALA A 238 -10.02 9.75 24.98
N ALA A 239 -11.19 9.77 25.60
CA ALA A 239 -11.68 10.93 26.36
C ALA A 239 -10.86 11.14 27.64
N GLU A 240 -10.53 10.05 28.36
CA GLU A 240 -9.70 10.12 29.58
C GLU A 240 -8.27 10.57 29.25
N ILE A 241 -7.65 10.05 28.20
CA ILE A 241 -6.33 10.49 27.73
C ILE A 241 -6.34 12.00 27.47
N ARG A 242 -7.28 12.48 26.66
CA ARG A 242 -7.39 13.92 26.34
C ARG A 242 -7.59 14.78 27.60
N ARG A 243 -8.38 14.32 28.56
CA ARG A 243 -8.59 15.03 29.81
C ARG A 243 -7.29 15.14 30.62
N LEU A 244 -6.59 14.02 30.81
CA LEU A 244 -5.33 13.98 31.56
C LEU A 244 -4.22 14.79 30.91
N GLU A 245 -4.07 14.72 29.59
CA GLU A 245 -3.09 15.51 28.83
C GLU A 245 -3.39 17.01 28.94
N LYS A 246 -4.67 17.39 28.82
CA LYS A 246 -5.10 18.79 29.01
C LYS A 246 -4.80 19.28 30.42
N GLU A 247 -5.16 18.51 31.44
CA GLU A 247 -4.88 18.87 32.85
C GLU A 247 -3.36 19.03 33.09
N GLN A 248 -2.53 18.14 32.52
CA GLN A 248 -1.07 18.22 32.63
C GLN A 248 -0.54 19.50 31.94
N ASN A 249 -1.05 19.84 30.75
CA ASN A 249 -0.65 21.02 30.01
C ASN A 249 -1.10 22.32 30.71
N ASP A 250 -2.32 22.37 31.23
CA ASP A 250 -2.86 23.56 31.92
C ASP A 250 -2.09 23.80 33.25
N ARG A 251 -1.67 22.76 33.93
CA ARG A 251 -0.83 22.87 35.14
C ARG A 251 0.57 23.44 34.80
N LYS A 252 1.21 22.95 33.73
CA LYS A 252 2.49 23.48 33.23
C LYS A 252 2.39 24.95 32.86
N LYS A 253 1.34 25.36 32.15
CA LYS A 253 1.10 26.76 31.77
C LYS A 253 0.94 27.67 32.99
N ASN A 254 0.35 27.18 34.08
CA ASN A 254 0.07 27.94 35.29
C ASN A 254 1.17 27.86 36.38
N GLY A 255 2.32 27.22 36.09
CA GLY A 255 3.41 27.08 37.05
C GLY A 255 3.08 26.26 38.29
N LYS A 256 2.00 25.47 38.24
CA LYS A 256 1.55 24.56 39.31
C LYS A 256 2.00 23.13 39.01
N GLU A 257 3.31 22.89 39.04
CA GLU A 257 3.83 21.55 38.89
C GLU A 257 3.47 20.69 40.14
N LEU A 258 3.07 19.44 39.89
CA LEU A 258 2.89 18.47 40.96
C LEU A 258 4.28 18.03 41.48
N PRO A 259 4.38 17.52 42.73
CA PRO A 259 5.57 16.80 43.14
C PRO A 259 5.92 15.70 42.12
N GLU A 260 7.21 15.44 41.88
CA GLU A 260 7.66 14.46 40.88
C GLU A 260 6.92 13.12 40.90
N ALA A 261 6.62 12.61 42.07
CA ALA A 261 5.83 11.36 42.26
C ALA A 261 4.38 11.48 41.72
N GLY A 262 3.76 12.65 41.79
CA GLY A 262 2.43 12.89 41.25
C GLY A 262 2.41 13.04 39.73
N GLU A 263 3.42 13.70 39.15
CA GLU A 263 3.56 13.80 37.69
C GLU A 263 3.89 12.44 37.06
N ALA A 264 4.76 11.64 37.70
CA ALA A 264 5.07 10.29 37.26
C ALA A 264 3.81 9.40 37.21
N GLY A 265 2.95 9.47 38.24
CA GLY A 265 1.70 8.69 38.29
C GLY A 265 0.73 9.07 37.15
N VAL A 266 0.56 10.36 36.86
CA VAL A 266 -0.30 10.80 35.75
C VAL A 266 0.27 10.37 34.41
N SER A 267 1.59 10.52 34.21
CA SER A 267 2.26 10.09 32.97
C SER A 267 2.15 8.58 32.76
N GLN A 268 2.35 7.77 33.80
CA GLN A 268 2.17 6.32 33.75
C GLN A 268 0.74 5.94 33.36
N ARG A 269 -0.25 6.61 33.95
CA ARG A 269 -1.67 6.35 33.65
C ARG A 269 -2.00 6.66 32.18
N ILE A 270 -1.47 7.75 31.63
CA ILE A 270 -1.64 8.10 30.23
C ILE A 270 -1.01 7.01 29.33
N THR A 271 0.19 6.55 29.66
CA THR A 271 0.87 5.48 28.89
C THR A 271 0.07 4.18 28.92
N GLU A 272 -0.43 3.74 30.08
CA GLU A 272 -1.27 2.54 30.21
C GLU A 272 -2.56 2.64 29.36
N LEU A 273 -3.20 3.80 29.37
CA LEU A 273 -4.41 4.06 28.55
C LEU A 273 -4.08 4.02 27.05
N LYS A 274 -2.98 4.64 26.65
CA LYS A 274 -2.52 4.62 25.24
C LYS A 274 -2.21 3.21 24.78
N GLU A 275 -1.49 2.42 25.56
CA GLU A 275 -1.20 1.01 25.26
C GLU A 275 -2.48 0.18 25.10
N ARG A 276 -3.45 0.38 26.02
CA ARG A 276 -4.73 -0.31 25.95
C ARG A 276 -5.51 0.09 24.69
N THR A 277 -5.52 1.37 24.34
CA THR A 277 -6.18 1.90 23.15
C THR A 277 -5.53 1.35 21.87
N VAL A 278 -4.21 1.41 21.75
CA VAL A 278 -3.48 0.84 20.59
C VAL A 278 -3.80 -0.64 20.43
N ARG A 279 -3.74 -1.43 21.50
CA ARG A 279 -4.08 -2.87 21.46
C ARG A 279 -5.51 -3.13 20.97
N LYS A 280 -6.47 -2.24 21.31
CA LYS A 280 -7.84 -2.34 20.82
C LYS A 280 -7.95 -1.99 19.33
N LEU A 281 -7.28 -0.93 18.89
CA LEU A 281 -7.30 -0.46 17.50
C LEU A 281 -6.64 -1.46 16.54
N GLU A 282 -5.54 -2.08 16.95
CA GLU A 282 -4.82 -3.08 16.13
C GLU A 282 -5.59 -4.40 15.92
N ARG A 283 -6.77 -4.57 16.54
CA ARG A 283 -7.60 -5.78 16.40
C ARG A 283 -8.49 -5.78 15.17
N LEU A 284 -8.84 -4.62 14.65
CA LEU A 284 -9.67 -4.46 13.48
C LEU A 284 -8.89 -3.68 12.41
N HIS A 285 -8.68 -4.32 11.28
CA HIS A 285 -8.16 -3.67 10.09
C HIS A 285 -9.28 -3.63 9.04
N ALA A 286 -9.80 -2.47 8.75
CA ALA A 286 -10.81 -2.28 7.73
C ALA A 286 -10.23 -1.48 6.57
N VAL A 287 -10.46 -1.93 5.34
CA VAL A 287 -10.06 -1.25 4.12
C VAL A 287 -11.30 -1.02 3.27
N VAL A 288 -11.54 0.21 2.86
CA VAL A 288 -12.60 0.54 1.92
C VAL A 288 -11.99 0.95 0.58
N PHE A 289 -12.49 0.33 -0.49
CA PHE A 289 -12.18 0.74 -1.86
C PHE A 289 -13.19 1.78 -2.29
N GLY A 290 -12.71 2.94 -2.74
CA GLY A 290 -13.58 4.03 -3.13
C GLY A 290 -13.01 4.84 -4.30
N ASP A 291 -13.90 5.59 -4.95
CA ASP A 291 -13.56 6.51 -6.03
C ASP A 291 -12.84 7.75 -5.47
N THR A 292 -11.91 8.29 -6.24
CA THR A 292 -11.17 9.53 -5.92
C THR A 292 -12.11 10.72 -5.68
N ALA A 293 -13.28 10.74 -6.31
CA ALA A 293 -14.29 11.78 -6.11
C ALA A 293 -14.77 11.89 -4.65
N TYR A 294 -14.72 10.80 -3.90
CA TYR A 294 -15.18 10.72 -2.50
C TYR A 294 -14.02 10.66 -1.50
N GLU A 295 -12.78 10.81 -1.95
CA GLU A 295 -11.58 10.70 -1.12
C GLU A 295 -11.66 11.55 0.16
N THR A 296 -12.09 12.81 0.07
CA THR A 296 -12.19 13.70 1.24
C THR A 296 -13.16 13.17 2.30
N ALA A 297 -14.27 12.54 1.88
CA ALA A 297 -15.23 11.96 2.80
C ALA A 297 -14.65 10.71 3.49
N TYR A 298 -14.00 9.83 2.73
CA TYR A 298 -13.36 8.65 3.28
C TYR A 298 -12.16 8.99 4.19
N GLN A 299 -11.39 10.00 3.86
CA GLN A 299 -10.30 10.49 4.73
C GLN A 299 -10.82 11.00 6.07
N LYS A 300 -11.97 11.67 6.08
CA LYS A 300 -12.61 12.07 7.33
C LYS A 300 -13.02 10.84 8.16
N MET A 301 -13.58 9.82 7.52
CA MET A 301 -13.92 8.55 8.20
C MET A 301 -12.66 7.84 8.71
N GLU A 302 -11.57 7.85 7.96
CA GLU A 302 -10.28 7.32 8.39
C GLU A 302 -9.78 8.03 9.66
N GLN A 303 -9.87 9.35 9.70
CA GLN A 303 -9.53 10.14 10.89
C GLN A 303 -10.47 9.84 12.06
N ASP A 304 -11.79 9.81 11.83
CA ASP A 304 -12.81 9.55 12.85
C ASP A 304 -12.73 8.13 13.40
N SER A 305 -12.20 7.16 12.63
CA SER A 305 -11.94 5.78 13.05
C SER A 305 -10.54 5.55 13.61
N PHE A 306 -9.76 6.60 13.87
CA PHE A 306 -8.39 6.48 14.36
C PHE A 306 -7.50 5.61 13.44
N GLY A 307 -7.71 5.68 12.13
CA GLY A 307 -6.97 4.93 11.12
C GLY A 307 -7.22 3.41 11.12
N VAL A 308 -8.26 2.93 11.79
CA VAL A 308 -8.72 1.53 11.70
C VAL A 308 -9.36 1.26 10.34
N LEU A 309 -10.24 2.17 9.90
CA LEU A 309 -10.73 2.20 8.53
C LEU A 309 -9.69 2.94 7.68
N ARG A 310 -9.25 2.34 6.58
CA ARG A 310 -8.32 2.94 5.63
C ARG A 310 -8.96 3.02 4.26
N TYR A 311 -8.93 4.22 3.70
CA TYR A 311 -9.30 4.41 2.31
C TYR A 311 -8.18 3.95 1.39
N THR A 312 -8.53 3.23 0.34
CA THR A 312 -7.59 2.81 -0.70
C THR A 312 -8.16 3.07 -2.09
N ASN A 313 -7.26 3.44 -3.01
CA ASN A 313 -7.54 3.64 -4.41
C ASN A 313 -6.58 2.77 -5.23
N ILE A 314 -7.12 1.89 -6.08
CA ILE A 314 -6.35 0.95 -6.90
C ILE A 314 -5.36 1.69 -7.81
N TYR A 315 -5.79 2.79 -8.40
CA TYR A 315 -4.98 3.56 -9.35
C TYR A 315 -3.80 4.24 -8.64
N ARG A 316 -4.03 4.77 -7.44
CA ARG A 316 -2.96 5.33 -6.59
C ARG A 316 -1.95 4.27 -6.16
N LYS A 317 -2.40 3.10 -5.75
CA LYS A 317 -1.53 1.97 -5.41
C LYS A 317 -0.70 1.53 -6.61
N THR A 318 -1.30 1.49 -7.79
CA THR A 318 -0.60 1.19 -9.05
C THR A 318 0.48 2.24 -9.36
N ALA A 319 0.17 3.53 -9.18
CA ALA A 319 1.12 4.61 -9.39
C ALA A 319 2.27 4.57 -8.36
N GLN A 320 1.97 4.31 -7.10
CA GLN A 320 2.96 4.16 -6.03
C GLN A 320 3.90 2.97 -6.30
N ASP A 321 3.37 1.83 -6.75
CA ASP A 321 4.16 0.65 -7.12
C ASP A 321 5.11 0.98 -8.28
N LEU A 322 4.62 1.61 -9.34
CA LEU A 322 5.44 1.99 -10.48
C LEU A 322 6.59 2.94 -10.05
N ILE A 323 6.28 4.00 -9.32
CA ILE A 323 7.29 4.99 -8.89
C ILE A 323 8.28 4.38 -7.90
N SER A 324 7.87 3.45 -7.04
CA SER A 324 8.79 2.75 -6.13
C SER A 324 9.82 1.91 -6.88
N LYS A 325 9.40 1.29 -8.00
CA LYS A 325 10.26 0.46 -8.86
C LYS A 325 11.09 1.28 -9.84
N TYR A 326 10.50 2.34 -10.39
CA TYR A 326 11.07 3.16 -11.47
C TYR A 326 10.91 4.66 -11.19
N PRO A 327 11.52 5.20 -10.11
CA PRO A 327 11.59 6.65 -9.95
C PRO A 327 12.39 7.26 -11.11
N LEU A 328 12.14 8.51 -11.48
CA LEU A 328 12.82 9.14 -12.63
C LEU A 328 14.36 9.07 -12.54
N SER A 329 14.91 9.09 -11.33
CA SER A 329 16.34 8.99 -11.07
C SER A 329 16.98 7.67 -11.55
N VAL A 330 16.20 6.59 -11.76
CA VAL A 330 16.70 5.33 -12.35
C VAL A 330 17.18 5.53 -13.77
N PHE A 331 16.58 6.48 -14.49
CA PHE A 331 16.84 6.74 -15.92
C PHE A 331 17.84 7.88 -16.15
N ILE A 332 18.28 8.56 -15.09
CA ILE A 332 19.28 9.63 -15.20
C ILE A 332 20.66 8.99 -15.16
N ASP A 333 21.43 9.18 -16.24
CA ASP A 333 22.86 8.81 -16.26
C ASP A 333 23.61 9.66 -15.23
N ARG A 334 23.92 9.00 -14.09
CA ARG A 334 24.54 9.66 -12.94
C ARG A 334 25.89 10.27 -13.28
N ASP A 335 26.73 9.54 -13.98
CA ASP A 335 28.10 9.96 -14.26
C ASP A 335 28.14 11.17 -15.22
N ARG A 336 27.10 11.34 -16.01
CA ARG A 336 26.96 12.45 -16.94
C ARG A 336 26.21 13.66 -16.38
N TYR A 337 25.18 13.42 -15.58
CA TYR A 337 24.22 14.47 -15.24
C TYR A 337 24.08 14.76 -13.75
N ILE A 338 24.74 14.02 -12.87
CA ILE A 338 24.67 14.26 -11.42
C ILE A 338 26.06 14.57 -10.90
N ASP A 339 26.21 15.72 -10.23
CA ASP A 339 27.50 16.12 -9.64
C ASP A 339 27.76 15.41 -8.29
N ALA A 340 28.94 15.69 -7.70
CA ALA A 340 29.33 15.12 -6.41
C ALA A 340 28.40 15.52 -5.25
N TYR A 341 27.64 16.58 -5.42
CA TYR A 341 26.72 17.11 -4.43
C TYR A 341 25.27 16.66 -4.65
N GLY A 342 25.01 15.75 -5.60
CA GLY A 342 23.69 15.25 -5.91
C GLY A 342 22.80 16.23 -6.67
N CYS A 343 23.37 17.28 -7.24
CA CYS A 343 22.65 18.22 -8.10
C CYS A 343 22.59 17.71 -9.54
N ILE A 344 21.44 17.90 -10.20
CA ILE A 344 21.27 17.58 -11.61
C ILE A 344 21.87 18.72 -12.46
N ALA A 345 22.53 18.36 -13.55
CA ALA A 345 23.06 19.31 -14.53
C ALA A 345 21.95 20.21 -15.10
N GLY A 346 22.21 21.52 -15.12
CA GLY A 346 21.23 22.51 -15.54
C GLY A 346 20.76 22.34 -17.00
N ASN A 347 21.62 21.78 -17.89
CA ASN A 347 21.30 21.50 -19.29
C ASN A 347 20.43 20.27 -19.53
N LEU A 348 20.35 19.32 -18.59
CA LEU A 348 19.44 18.18 -18.72
C LEU A 348 17.99 18.65 -18.61
N LYS A 349 17.18 18.39 -19.63
CA LYS A 349 15.74 18.57 -19.60
C LYS A 349 15.06 17.24 -19.26
N ILE A 350 14.14 17.26 -18.29
CA ILE A 350 13.40 16.07 -17.87
C ILE A 350 11.94 16.26 -18.28
N ASN A 351 11.44 15.38 -19.15
CA ASN A 351 10.08 15.39 -19.64
C ASN A 351 9.33 14.13 -19.19
N VAL A 352 8.12 14.31 -18.69
CA VAL A 352 7.15 13.23 -18.44
C VAL A 352 5.93 13.48 -19.31
N VAL A 353 5.60 12.54 -20.16
CA VAL A 353 4.52 12.66 -21.15
C VAL A 353 3.43 11.65 -20.81
N PHE A 354 2.23 12.12 -20.59
CA PHE A 354 1.05 11.28 -20.39
C PHE A 354 0.22 11.23 -21.66
N VAL A 355 -0.02 10.03 -22.17
CA VAL A 355 -0.89 9.76 -23.31
C VAL A 355 -2.15 9.05 -22.84
N GLY A 356 -3.29 9.73 -22.94
CA GLY A 356 -4.50 9.44 -22.18
C GLY A 356 -4.36 9.90 -20.73
N PHE A 357 -5.37 10.61 -20.23
CA PHE A 357 -5.34 11.15 -18.86
C PHE A 357 -6.51 10.64 -18.03
N GLY A 358 -6.72 9.32 -18.07
CA GLY A 358 -7.63 8.59 -17.20
C GLY A 358 -7.06 8.39 -15.79
N ASP A 359 -7.78 7.65 -14.94
CA ASP A 359 -7.52 7.54 -13.50
C ASP A 359 -6.08 7.13 -13.16
N VAL A 360 -5.50 6.16 -13.88
CA VAL A 360 -4.12 5.71 -13.64
C VAL A 360 -3.11 6.82 -13.89
N ASN A 361 -3.22 7.52 -15.05
CA ASN A 361 -2.29 8.59 -15.39
C ASN A 361 -2.49 9.84 -14.54
N GLN A 362 -3.71 10.11 -14.05
CA GLN A 362 -3.95 11.19 -13.08
C GLN A 362 -3.28 10.91 -11.74
N GLU A 363 -3.43 9.69 -11.22
CA GLU A 363 -2.75 9.30 -9.98
C GLU A 363 -1.23 9.23 -10.17
N LEU A 364 -0.76 8.71 -11.31
CA LEU A 364 0.66 8.69 -11.64
C LEU A 364 1.26 10.09 -11.73
N PHE A 365 0.54 11.04 -12.33
CA PHE A 365 0.95 12.44 -12.34
C PHE A 365 1.03 13.01 -10.92
N THR A 366 0.02 12.77 -10.08
CA THR A 366 -0.02 13.28 -8.70
C THR A 366 1.13 12.72 -7.86
N VAL A 367 1.36 11.41 -7.92
CA VAL A 367 2.46 10.76 -7.19
C VAL A 367 3.81 11.21 -7.74
N SER A 368 3.96 11.27 -9.08
CA SER A 368 5.19 11.70 -9.74
C SER A 368 5.55 13.14 -9.40
N ALA A 369 4.62 14.08 -9.52
CA ALA A 369 4.85 15.48 -9.17
C ALA A 369 5.18 15.67 -7.69
N GLY A 370 4.58 14.86 -6.81
CA GLY A 370 4.86 14.88 -5.37
C GLY A 370 6.22 14.28 -4.99
N ILE A 371 6.83 13.42 -5.81
CA ILE A 371 8.06 12.69 -5.47
C ILE A 371 9.26 13.14 -6.30
N ASN A 372 9.09 13.36 -7.60
CA ASN A 372 10.19 13.67 -8.51
C ASN A 372 10.59 15.15 -8.42
N GLN A 373 11.01 15.56 -7.24
CA GLN A 373 11.58 16.85 -6.96
C GLN A 373 13.10 16.74 -6.90
N PHE A 374 13.79 17.52 -7.70
CA PHE A 374 15.24 17.47 -7.82
C PHE A 374 15.84 18.86 -7.56
N VAL A 375 17.15 18.89 -7.35
CA VAL A 375 17.91 20.12 -7.18
C VAL A 375 18.92 20.29 -8.31
N GLU A 376 19.15 21.54 -8.69
CA GLU A 376 20.24 21.94 -9.58
C GLU A 376 21.03 23.09 -8.96
N ASN A 377 22.24 23.32 -9.44
CA ASN A 377 23.07 24.43 -8.97
C ASN A 377 22.51 25.75 -9.45
N GLY A 378 22.08 26.60 -8.53
CA GLY A 378 21.65 27.97 -8.78
C GLY A 378 22.81 28.96 -8.78
N PRO A 379 22.52 30.25 -9.00
CA PRO A 379 23.51 31.33 -8.90
C PRO A 379 24.17 31.36 -7.50
N GLY A 380 25.48 31.52 -7.46
CA GLY A 380 26.23 31.57 -6.21
C GLY A 380 26.36 30.23 -5.49
N GLY A 381 26.02 29.11 -6.13
CA GLY A 381 26.11 27.78 -5.55
C GLY A 381 24.93 27.41 -4.62
N VAL A 382 23.92 28.24 -4.50
CA VAL A 382 22.71 27.91 -3.74
C VAL A 382 21.88 26.90 -4.52
N PRO A 383 21.52 25.74 -3.94
CA PRO A 383 20.68 24.75 -4.61
C PRO A 383 19.29 25.33 -4.89
N ARG A 384 18.76 25.05 -6.06
CA ARG A 384 17.41 25.43 -6.45
C ARG A 384 16.65 24.26 -7.07
N SER A 385 15.33 24.38 -7.12
CA SER A 385 14.48 23.36 -7.76
C SER A 385 14.83 23.16 -9.22
N LYS A 386 15.08 21.91 -9.60
CA LYS A 386 15.20 21.45 -10.98
C LYS A 386 13.81 21.13 -11.53
N GLN A 387 13.36 21.90 -12.50
CA GLN A 387 12.02 21.74 -13.04
C GLN A 387 11.86 20.45 -13.85
N VAL A 388 10.84 19.66 -13.53
CA VAL A 388 10.34 18.55 -14.35
C VAL A 388 9.17 19.04 -15.19
N HIS A 389 9.19 18.76 -16.48
CA HIS A 389 8.15 19.20 -17.43
C HIS A 389 7.16 18.07 -17.69
N TYR A 390 5.87 18.33 -17.47
CA TYR A 390 4.80 17.38 -17.67
C TYR A 390 3.96 17.78 -18.89
N TYR A 391 3.76 16.84 -19.81
CA TYR A 391 2.95 17.03 -21.02
C TYR A 391 1.78 16.03 -20.98
N VAL A 392 0.57 16.53 -21.10
CA VAL A 392 -0.64 15.72 -21.07
C VAL A 392 -1.34 15.78 -22.41
N PHE A 393 -1.42 14.62 -23.08
CA PHE A 393 -2.14 14.42 -24.33
C PHE A 393 -3.41 13.64 -24.06
N ASP A 394 -4.56 14.23 -24.35
CA ASP A 394 -5.85 13.55 -24.25
C ASP A 394 -6.76 14.03 -25.39
N LYS A 395 -7.69 13.17 -25.83
CA LYS A 395 -8.68 13.49 -26.86
C LYS A 395 -9.61 14.64 -26.48
N THR A 396 -9.72 14.92 -25.19
CA THR A 396 -10.46 16.05 -24.63
C THR A 396 -9.51 16.88 -23.78
N ASP A 397 -9.79 18.19 -23.68
CA ASP A 397 -9.03 19.03 -22.74
C ASP A 397 -9.20 18.51 -21.33
N ALA A 398 -8.15 17.87 -20.78
CA ALA A 398 -8.16 17.27 -19.46
C ALA A 398 -8.58 18.28 -18.37
N ARG A 399 -8.35 19.59 -18.58
CA ARG A 399 -8.78 20.67 -17.67
C ARG A 399 -10.30 20.82 -17.58
N LYS A 400 -11.06 20.32 -18.56
CA LYS A 400 -12.53 20.34 -18.57
C LYS A 400 -13.13 19.11 -17.89
N ASN A 401 -12.32 18.11 -17.56
CA ASN A 401 -12.78 16.92 -16.89
C ASN A 401 -13.15 17.27 -15.43
N LYS A 402 -14.43 17.09 -15.08
CA LYS A 402 -14.94 17.38 -13.73
C LYS A 402 -14.37 16.46 -12.66
N ASN A 403 -13.93 15.25 -13.06
CA ASN A 403 -13.37 14.25 -12.16
C ASN A 403 -11.86 14.40 -11.99
N LEU A 404 -11.23 15.37 -12.68
CA LEU A 404 -9.81 15.61 -12.52
C LEU A 404 -9.49 16.09 -11.11
N ASN A 405 -8.56 15.43 -10.46
CA ASN A 405 -8.01 15.94 -9.20
C ASN A 405 -7.14 17.17 -9.49
N HIS A 406 -7.72 18.34 -9.37
CA HIS A 406 -7.10 19.61 -9.73
C HIS A 406 -6.21 20.21 -8.64
N MET A 407 -5.87 19.48 -7.57
CA MET A 407 -5.21 20.08 -6.41
C MET A 407 -3.90 20.79 -6.78
N ILE A 408 -3.00 20.13 -7.51
CA ILE A 408 -1.75 20.75 -8.00
C ILE A 408 -2.04 21.96 -8.90
N PHE A 409 -3.07 21.85 -9.76
CA PHE A 409 -3.42 22.94 -10.67
C PHE A 409 -4.10 24.11 -9.98
N ARG A 410 -4.78 23.89 -8.85
CA ARG A 410 -5.38 24.96 -8.06
C ARG A 410 -4.33 25.86 -7.47
N PHE A 411 -3.29 25.29 -6.89
CA PHE A 411 -2.21 26.08 -6.32
C PHE A 411 -1.55 26.96 -7.37
N SER A 412 -1.06 26.39 -8.48
CA SER A 412 -0.36 27.13 -9.50
C SER A 412 -1.25 28.14 -10.24
N ARG A 413 -2.55 27.88 -10.38
CA ARG A 413 -3.44 28.77 -11.13
C ARG A 413 -4.14 29.83 -10.31
N GLU A 414 -4.76 29.45 -9.22
CA GLU A 414 -5.56 30.39 -8.43
C GLU A 414 -4.65 31.26 -7.56
N PHE A 415 -3.81 30.64 -6.76
CA PHE A 415 -2.93 31.36 -5.86
C PHE A 415 -1.86 32.18 -6.60
N LEU A 416 -1.16 31.59 -7.59
CA LEU A 416 -0.16 32.31 -8.36
C LEU A 416 -0.79 33.39 -9.24
N ARG A 417 -1.97 33.13 -9.81
CA ARG A 417 -2.70 34.16 -10.56
C ARG A 417 -3.11 35.34 -9.66
N GLU A 418 -3.65 35.07 -8.48
CA GLU A 418 -4.01 36.12 -7.51
C GLU A 418 -2.78 36.91 -7.04
N LEU A 419 -1.63 36.20 -6.91
CA LEU A 419 -0.35 36.85 -6.61
C LEU A 419 0.14 37.72 -7.79
N GLU A 420 0.06 37.22 -9.03
CA GLU A 420 0.40 37.98 -10.25
C GLU A 420 -0.52 39.18 -10.50
N GLU A 421 -1.81 39.00 -10.24
CA GLU A 421 -2.83 40.07 -10.32
C GLU A 421 -2.72 41.09 -9.18
N LYS A 422 -1.74 40.95 -8.27
CA LYS A 422 -1.52 41.78 -7.09
C LYS A 422 -2.68 41.83 -6.11
N THR A 423 -3.59 40.88 -6.18
CA THR A 423 -4.64 40.66 -5.20
C THR A 423 -4.04 40.19 -3.88
N ILE A 424 -3.00 39.36 -3.99
CA ILE A 424 -2.16 38.89 -2.88
C ILE A 424 -0.79 39.58 -2.98
N ARG A 425 -0.39 40.29 -1.93
CA ARG A 425 0.91 40.95 -1.88
C ARG A 425 1.98 39.97 -1.44
N LYS A 426 3.05 39.85 -2.22
CA LYS A 426 4.16 38.92 -1.98
C LYS A 426 4.83 39.14 -0.61
N GLU A 427 4.93 40.40 -0.19
CA GLU A 427 5.50 40.79 1.10
C GLU A 427 4.66 40.38 2.32
N ASP A 428 3.40 39.97 2.11
CA ASP A 428 2.56 39.43 3.18
C ASP A 428 2.84 37.94 3.50
N TYR A 429 3.80 37.35 2.81
CA TYR A 429 4.19 35.92 2.98
C TYR A 429 5.70 35.80 3.24
N LEU A 430 6.12 34.66 3.78
CA LEU A 430 7.48 34.19 3.64
C LEU A 430 7.78 33.89 2.15
N GLU A 431 9.00 33.52 1.83
CA GLU A 431 9.31 33.15 0.45
C GLU A 431 8.36 32.06 -0.05
N ILE A 432 7.77 32.29 -1.24
CA ILE A 432 6.83 31.34 -1.83
C ILE A 432 7.60 30.19 -2.46
N PRO A 433 7.23 28.91 -2.17
CA PRO A 433 7.91 27.78 -2.75
C PRO A 433 7.72 27.75 -4.27
N PRO A 434 8.68 27.16 -5.02
CA PRO A 434 8.55 27.03 -6.46
C PRO A 434 7.37 26.13 -6.84
N ASP A 435 6.82 26.35 -8.05
CA ASP A 435 5.80 25.45 -8.61
C ASP A 435 6.38 24.04 -8.72
N PRO A 436 5.72 23.02 -8.16
CA PRO A 436 6.24 21.65 -8.16
C PRO A 436 6.28 20.98 -9.54
N ALA A 437 5.53 21.51 -10.51
CA ALA A 437 5.39 20.90 -11.82
C ALA A 437 5.08 21.93 -12.91
N ALA A 438 5.86 21.93 -14.00
CA ALA A 438 5.52 22.64 -15.21
C ALA A 438 4.62 21.77 -16.10
N VAL A 439 3.33 22.12 -16.25
CA VAL A 439 2.35 21.28 -16.93
C VAL A 439 1.80 21.94 -18.19
N VAL A 440 1.84 21.19 -19.31
CA VAL A 440 1.26 21.58 -20.60
C VAL A 440 0.18 20.58 -21.00
N PHE A 441 -1.01 21.08 -21.28
CA PHE A 441 -2.13 20.25 -21.77
C PHE A 441 -2.27 20.40 -23.28
N SER A 442 -2.41 19.28 -23.97
CA SER A 442 -2.64 19.21 -25.42
C SER A 442 -3.90 18.40 -25.70
N GLU A 443 -4.93 19.05 -26.20
CA GLU A 443 -6.13 18.38 -26.72
C GLU A 443 -5.74 17.73 -28.06
N THR A 444 -5.44 16.43 -28.05
CA THR A 444 -4.95 15.70 -29.23
C THR A 444 -5.36 14.24 -29.12
N ASP A 445 -6.11 13.75 -30.11
CA ASP A 445 -6.42 12.33 -30.23
C ASP A 445 -5.16 11.57 -30.72
N VAL A 446 -4.91 10.39 -30.17
CA VAL A 446 -3.80 9.52 -30.59
C VAL A 446 -3.91 9.07 -32.06
N ASN A 447 -5.12 9.13 -32.62
CA ASN A 447 -5.40 8.85 -34.02
C ASN A 447 -5.21 10.07 -34.94
N ASP A 448 -4.94 11.26 -34.37
CA ASP A 448 -4.62 12.46 -35.19
C ASP A 448 -3.26 12.27 -35.87
N PRO A 449 -3.16 12.48 -37.17
CA PRO A 449 -1.85 12.44 -37.90
C PRO A 449 -0.78 13.36 -37.28
N ALA A 450 -1.18 14.46 -36.62
CA ALA A 450 -0.28 15.38 -35.95
C ALA A 450 0.25 14.89 -34.62
N PHE A 451 -0.34 13.84 -34.04
CA PHE A 451 -0.01 13.33 -32.68
C PHE A 451 1.49 13.03 -32.53
N TYR A 452 2.05 12.21 -33.39
CA TYR A 452 3.47 11.86 -33.34
C TYR A 452 4.39 13.06 -33.55
N GLY A 453 4.01 14.00 -34.42
CA GLY A 453 4.74 15.24 -34.62
C GLY A 453 4.82 16.09 -33.34
N ARG A 454 3.72 16.21 -32.65
CA ARG A 454 3.63 16.94 -31.35
C ARG A 454 4.46 16.26 -30.26
N ILE A 455 4.37 14.93 -30.12
CA ILE A 455 5.20 14.21 -29.13
C ILE A 455 6.69 14.44 -29.47
N ARG A 456 7.08 14.29 -30.73
CA ARG A 456 8.45 14.52 -31.16
C ARG A 456 8.95 15.93 -30.81
N GLU A 457 8.13 16.95 -31.00
CA GLU A 457 8.47 18.34 -30.68
C GLU A 457 8.86 18.50 -29.21
N PHE A 458 8.11 17.90 -28.27
CA PHE A 458 8.41 17.96 -26.84
C PHE A 458 9.59 17.10 -26.44
N CYS A 459 9.77 15.94 -27.09
CA CYS A 459 10.82 14.98 -26.76
C CYS A 459 12.19 15.28 -27.36
N SER A 460 12.28 16.15 -28.38
CA SER A 460 13.53 16.35 -29.20
C SER A 460 14.04 17.79 -29.20
N GLY A 461 13.65 18.66 -28.34
CA GLY A 461 13.99 20.10 -28.44
C GLY A 461 15.41 20.50 -28.02
N VAL A 462 16.18 19.63 -27.35
CA VAL A 462 17.54 19.91 -26.81
C VAL A 462 18.42 18.66 -26.84
N PRO A 463 19.75 18.79 -26.86
CA PRO A 463 20.67 17.65 -26.96
C PRO A 463 20.61 16.71 -25.75
N ASP A 464 20.39 17.27 -24.55
CA ASP A 464 20.37 16.54 -23.28
C ASP A 464 18.94 16.50 -22.77
N VAL A 465 18.22 15.41 -23.09
CA VAL A 465 16.82 15.24 -22.68
C VAL A 465 16.57 13.81 -22.19
N LEU A 466 15.92 13.68 -21.06
CA LEU A 466 15.33 12.44 -20.58
C LEU A 466 13.81 12.51 -20.81
N ASN A 467 13.26 11.53 -21.50
CA ASN A 467 11.83 11.42 -21.74
C ASN A 467 11.26 10.16 -21.08
N VAL A 468 10.17 10.32 -20.36
CA VAL A 468 9.37 9.21 -19.83
C VAL A 468 7.94 9.38 -20.34
N ILE A 469 7.44 8.41 -21.12
CA ILE A 469 6.11 8.46 -21.72
C ILE A 469 5.24 7.41 -21.04
N SER A 470 4.11 7.81 -20.46
CA SER A 470 3.13 6.89 -19.86
C SER A 470 1.90 6.78 -20.76
N VAL A 471 1.59 5.58 -21.23
CA VAL A 471 0.44 5.25 -22.08
C VAL A 471 -0.66 4.64 -21.23
N GLY A 472 -1.83 5.30 -21.16
CA GLY A 472 -2.96 4.89 -20.35
C GLY A 472 -4.30 5.27 -20.97
N LEU A 473 -4.67 4.61 -22.08
CA LEU A 473 -5.92 4.86 -22.83
C LEU A 473 -7.15 4.15 -22.27
N GLY A 474 -6.97 3.24 -21.32
CA GLY A 474 -8.06 2.50 -20.66
C GLY A 474 -8.17 1.03 -21.06
N ASP A 475 -7.81 0.65 -22.29
CA ASP A 475 -7.78 -0.74 -22.76
C ASP A 475 -6.34 -1.25 -22.92
N ASP A 476 -6.08 -2.50 -22.47
CA ASP A 476 -4.74 -3.10 -22.52
C ASP A 476 -4.18 -3.21 -23.93
N LEU A 477 -5.01 -3.60 -24.92
CA LEU A 477 -4.54 -3.82 -26.29
C LEU A 477 -4.24 -2.49 -26.99
N GLU A 478 -5.04 -1.45 -26.73
CA GLU A 478 -4.77 -0.10 -27.22
C GLU A 478 -3.47 0.46 -26.64
N ASN A 479 -3.25 0.23 -25.33
CA ASN A 479 -2.02 0.66 -24.66
C ASN A 479 -0.78 -0.06 -25.20
N ILE A 480 -0.88 -1.36 -25.43
CA ILE A 480 0.19 -2.19 -26.01
C ILE A 480 0.53 -1.75 -27.44
N ASP A 481 -0.48 -1.62 -28.31
CA ASP A 481 -0.31 -1.22 -29.70
C ASP A 481 0.33 0.17 -29.80
N LEU A 482 -0.17 1.13 -29.03
CA LEU A 482 0.40 2.47 -29.02
C LEU A 482 1.83 2.51 -28.45
N ALA A 483 2.11 1.76 -27.38
CA ALA A 483 3.45 1.70 -26.81
C ALA A 483 4.47 1.11 -27.79
N GLN A 484 4.11 0.07 -28.54
CA GLN A 484 4.96 -0.51 -29.59
C GLN A 484 5.21 0.50 -30.72
N LYS A 485 4.16 1.17 -31.22
CA LYS A 485 4.30 2.23 -32.23
C LYS A 485 5.17 3.39 -31.77
N LEU A 486 5.05 3.80 -30.51
CA LEU A 486 5.91 4.83 -29.92
C LEU A 486 7.36 4.37 -29.81
N ALA A 487 7.61 3.11 -29.42
CA ALA A 487 8.96 2.55 -29.37
C ALA A 487 9.65 2.57 -30.77
N ASP A 488 8.91 2.20 -31.79
CA ASP A 488 9.41 2.30 -33.18
C ASP A 488 9.72 3.77 -33.58
N LYS A 489 8.85 4.72 -33.17
CA LYS A 489 9.08 6.14 -33.44
C LYS A 489 10.26 6.70 -32.64
N VAL A 490 10.48 6.28 -31.40
CA VAL A 490 11.64 6.65 -30.58
C VAL A 490 12.94 6.25 -31.29
N LYS A 491 12.99 5.04 -31.85
CA LYS A 491 14.13 4.58 -32.65
C LYS A 491 14.31 5.42 -33.95
N GLU A 492 13.21 5.67 -34.68
CA GLU A 492 13.22 6.50 -35.90
C GLU A 492 13.73 7.93 -35.60
N TRP A 493 13.37 8.48 -34.43
CA TRP A 493 13.77 9.83 -34.02
C TRP A 493 15.16 9.89 -33.37
N ALA A 494 15.81 8.76 -33.15
CA ALA A 494 17.10 8.64 -32.47
C ALA A 494 17.09 9.29 -31.05
N LEU A 495 16.12 8.93 -30.24
CA LEU A 495 15.94 9.43 -28.88
C LEU A 495 16.25 8.30 -27.87
N PRO A 496 17.53 7.97 -27.60
CA PRO A 496 17.92 6.81 -26.81
C PRO A 496 17.47 6.91 -25.34
N ASP A 497 17.44 8.12 -24.78
CA ASP A 497 17.05 8.38 -23.38
C ASP A 497 15.52 8.57 -23.26
N THR A 498 14.75 7.71 -23.94
CA THR A 498 13.29 7.70 -23.89
C THR A 498 12.78 6.35 -23.40
N HIS A 499 11.96 6.38 -22.35
CA HIS A 499 11.35 5.20 -21.73
C HIS A 499 9.84 5.29 -21.80
N ILE A 500 9.18 4.17 -22.08
CA ILE A 500 7.73 4.13 -22.30
C ILE A 500 7.13 3.20 -21.26
N PHE A 501 6.26 3.72 -20.43
CA PHE A 501 5.42 2.93 -19.52
C PHE A 501 4.10 2.61 -20.22
N ALA A 502 3.75 1.32 -20.31
CA ALA A 502 2.48 0.86 -20.87
C ALA A 502 1.59 0.30 -19.76
N ASN A 503 0.43 0.91 -19.56
CA ASN A 503 -0.52 0.41 -18.57
C ASN A 503 -1.20 -0.87 -19.06
N VAL A 504 -0.89 -2.00 -18.39
CA VAL A 504 -1.42 -3.33 -18.71
C VAL A 504 -1.98 -3.96 -17.45
N LYS A 505 -3.30 -4.04 -17.35
CA LYS A 505 -4.01 -4.50 -16.14
C LYS A 505 -3.98 -6.01 -15.98
N ARG A 506 -3.97 -6.76 -17.11
CA ARG A 506 -4.06 -8.23 -17.12
C ARG A 506 -2.70 -8.87 -17.31
N SER A 507 -2.35 -9.80 -16.42
CA SER A 507 -1.06 -10.50 -16.45
C SER A 507 -0.81 -11.28 -17.76
N GLU A 508 -1.87 -11.79 -18.40
CA GLU A 508 -1.76 -12.52 -19.65
C GLU A 508 -1.21 -11.64 -20.79
N ASN A 509 -1.54 -10.34 -20.77
CA ASN A 509 -1.14 -9.38 -21.78
C ASN A 509 0.30 -8.87 -21.61
N LEU A 510 0.89 -8.99 -20.42
CA LEU A 510 2.28 -8.55 -20.14
C LEU A 510 3.30 -9.19 -21.08
N ARG A 511 3.07 -10.45 -21.46
CA ARG A 511 3.99 -11.21 -22.33
C ARG A 511 4.18 -10.59 -23.71
N ILE A 512 3.22 -9.81 -24.19
CA ILE A 512 3.28 -9.18 -25.51
C ILE A 512 4.38 -8.12 -25.58
N LEU A 513 4.69 -7.50 -24.44
CA LEU A 513 5.68 -6.41 -24.36
C LEU A 513 7.05 -6.84 -23.79
N GLN A 514 7.22 -8.10 -23.37
CA GLN A 514 8.44 -8.56 -22.68
C GLN A 514 9.75 -8.31 -23.45
N ASP A 515 9.70 -8.32 -24.78
CA ASP A 515 10.89 -8.14 -25.64
C ASP A 515 10.86 -6.81 -26.40
N THR A 516 9.97 -5.87 -26.05
CA THR A 516 9.89 -4.57 -26.69
C THR A 516 10.85 -3.59 -26.05
N GLU A 517 11.92 -3.25 -26.75
CA GLU A 517 12.91 -2.28 -26.28
C GLU A 517 12.26 -0.93 -25.93
N HIS A 518 12.75 -0.24 -24.93
CA HIS A 518 12.22 1.02 -24.38
C HIS A 518 10.85 0.91 -23.67
N VAL A 519 10.15 -0.23 -23.69
CA VAL A 519 8.81 -0.37 -23.10
C VAL A 519 8.87 -1.14 -21.78
N ILE A 520 8.30 -0.54 -20.75
CA ILE A 520 8.14 -1.13 -19.42
C ILE A 520 6.64 -1.28 -19.14
N PRO A 521 6.09 -2.49 -19.15
CA PRO A 521 4.69 -2.70 -18.78
C PRO A 521 4.50 -2.53 -17.28
N PHE A 522 3.36 -1.93 -16.88
CA PHE A 522 3.00 -1.73 -15.47
C PHE A 522 1.48 -1.84 -15.28
N GLY A 523 1.05 -1.90 -14.02
CA GLY A 523 -0.36 -1.79 -13.67
C GLY A 523 -1.10 -3.12 -13.59
N CYS A 524 -0.39 -4.26 -13.59
CA CYS A 524 -1.01 -5.56 -13.32
C CYS A 524 -1.63 -5.57 -11.91
N VAL A 525 -2.95 -5.35 -11.85
CA VAL A 525 -3.67 -5.16 -10.57
C VAL A 525 -3.54 -6.37 -9.65
N LYS A 526 -3.48 -7.58 -10.21
CA LYS A 526 -3.33 -8.83 -9.45
C LYS A 526 -2.01 -8.86 -8.67
N GLU A 527 -0.93 -8.38 -9.27
CA GLU A 527 0.43 -8.49 -8.71
C GLU A 527 0.83 -7.24 -7.90
N THR A 528 0.04 -6.17 -7.97
CA THR A 528 0.36 -4.88 -7.37
C THR A 528 -0.71 -4.39 -6.41
N ALA A 529 -1.72 -3.69 -6.91
CA ALA A 529 -2.72 -2.99 -6.11
C ALA A 529 -3.62 -3.91 -5.27
N LEU A 530 -3.89 -5.14 -5.75
CA LEU A 530 -4.75 -6.13 -5.08
C LEU A 530 -3.95 -7.25 -4.41
N ASP A 531 -2.63 -7.10 -4.30
CA ASP A 531 -1.82 -7.96 -3.46
C ASP A 531 -2.17 -7.72 -1.97
N PRO A 532 -2.47 -8.76 -1.18
CA PRO A 532 -2.85 -8.61 0.23
C PRO A 532 -1.85 -7.82 1.07
N ASP A 533 -0.54 -7.96 0.81
CA ASP A 533 0.48 -7.21 1.55
C ASP A 533 0.40 -5.71 1.21
N ASN A 534 0.05 -5.34 -0.02
CA ASN A 534 -0.13 -3.95 -0.42
C ASN A 534 -1.48 -3.38 0.05
N VAL A 535 -2.53 -4.22 0.10
CA VAL A 535 -3.87 -3.80 0.56
C VAL A 535 -3.89 -3.60 2.07
N PHE A 536 -3.34 -4.54 2.84
CA PHE A 536 -3.51 -4.58 4.30
C PHE A 536 -2.31 -4.06 5.08
N ASN A 537 -1.11 -4.36 4.65
CA ASN A 537 0.13 -4.04 5.35
C ASN A 537 1.21 -3.65 4.35
N SER A 538 1.05 -2.49 3.72
CA SER A 538 2.10 -1.98 2.85
C SER A 538 3.42 -1.86 3.63
N GLU A 539 4.45 -2.56 3.18
CA GLU A 539 5.79 -2.47 3.78
C GLU A 539 6.29 -1.02 3.82
N LEU A 540 5.92 -0.23 2.81
CA LEU A 540 6.19 1.20 2.78
C LEU A 540 5.52 1.96 3.93
N GLU A 541 4.30 1.57 4.30
CA GLU A 541 3.58 2.18 5.43
C GLU A 541 4.19 1.77 6.76
N GLU A 542 4.65 0.52 6.90
CA GLU A 542 5.37 0.06 8.09
C GLU A 542 6.70 0.83 8.25
N ILE A 543 7.45 1.07 7.17
CA ILE A 543 8.68 1.88 7.19
C ILE A 543 8.34 3.34 7.55
N ALA A 544 7.25 3.89 6.99
CA ALA A 544 6.82 5.25 7.32
C ALA A 544 6.44 5.41 8.81
N ARG A 545 5.79 4.40 9.39
CA ARG A 545 5.47 4.34 10.82
C ARG A 545 6.74 4.26 11.69
N GLU A 546 7.75 3.50 11.25
CA GLU A 546 9.02 3.44 11.96
C GLU A 546 9.80 4.77 11.87
N LYS A 547 9.77 5.44 10.71
CA LYS A 547 10.29 6.81 10.58
C LYS A 547 9.61 7.77 11.57
N HIS A 548 8.29 7.66 11.71
CA HIS A 548 7.55 8.47 12.69
C HIS A 548 8.02 8.20 14.12
N TYR A 549 8.19 6.94 14.51
CA TYR A 549 8.75 6.58 15.81
C TYR A 549 10.16 7.15 16.02
N MET A 550 11.01 7.12 15.00
CA MET A 550 12.37 7.70 15.08
C MET A 550 12.32 9.19 15.35
N ASN A 551 11.47 9.92 14.64
CA ASN A 551 11.26 11.35 14.87
C ASN A 551 10.77 11.64 16.30
N ALA A 552 9.84 10.83 16.81
CA ALA A 552 9.35 10.93 18.18
C ALA A 552 10.45 10.64 19.22
N LEU A 553 11.32 9.67 18.95
CA LEU A 553 12.45 9.33 19.82
C LEU A 553 13.46 10.48 19.88
N ILE A 554 13.81 11.09 18.75
CA ILE A 554 14.67 12.28 18.67
C ILE A 554 14.06 13.41 19.49
N LYS A 555 12.81 13.73 19.24
CA LYS A 555 12.07 14.79 19.93
C LYS A 555 12.00 14.57 21.44
N SER A 556 11.79 13.34 21.91
CA SER A 556 11.68 13.03 23.33
C SER A 556 12.99 13.29 24.09
N LYS A 557 14.14 13.08 23.45
CA LYS A 557 15.47 13.33 24.04
C LYS A 557 15.82 14.81 24.08
N THR A 558 15.34 15.60 23.12
CA THR A 558 15.64 17.04 23.03
C THR A 558 14.71 17.90 23.89
N ASP A 559 13.47 17.48 24.14
CA ASP A 559 12.42 18.34 24.69
C ASP A 559 12.17 18.18 26.19
N ARG A 560 12.75 17.20 26.88
CA ARG A 560 12.33 16.86 28.26
C ARG A 560 13.45 16.94 29.30
N LYS A 561 13.09 17.46 30.47
CA LYS A 561 13.93 17.38 31.67
C LYS A 561 14.10 15.92 32.16
N ILE A 562 13.10 15.06 31.91
CA ILE A 562 13.14 13.63 32.21
C ILE A 562 12.89 12.90 30.89
N PRO A 563 13.89 12.19 30.33
CA PRO A 563 13.71 11.45 29.09
C PRO A 563 12.75 10.27 29.31
N LYS A 564 11.84 10.07 28.35
CA LYS A 564 11.00 8.86 28.29
C LYS A 564 11.87 7.66 27.92
N THR A 565 11.47 6.48 28.36
CA THR A 565 12.03 5.22 27.89
C THR A 565 11.70 4.99 26.41
N ALA A 566 12.47 4.17 25.72
CA ALA A 566 12.22 3.84 24.33
C ALA A 566 10.82 3.18 24.14
N ASP A 567 10.37 2.36 25.11
CA ASP A 567 9.06 1.70 25.08
C ASP A 567 7.91 2.70 25.26
N GLU A 568 8.05 3.67 26.16
CA GLU A 568 7.07 4.76 26.32
C GLU A 568 6.98 5.62 25.05
N VAL A 569 8.10 5.94 24.42
CA VAL A 569 8.12 6.70 23.16
C VAL A 569 7.47 5.88 22.06
N ARG A 570 7.71 4.57 22.00
CA ARG A 570 7.08 3.69 21.01
C ARG A 570 5.56 3.63 21.18
N THR A 571 5.09 3.50 22.43
CA THR A 571 3.66 3.54 22.74
C THR A 571 3.03 4.86 22.31
N ASP A 572 3.64 5.99 22.68
CA ASP A 572 3.17 7.31 22.29
C ASP A 572 3.13 7.45 20.76
N SER A 573 4.20 7.04 20.07
CA SER A 573 4.30 7.13 18.61
C SER A 573 3.27 6.27 17.90
N LEU A 574 2.98 5.06 18.39
CA LEU A 574 1.92 4.22 17.83
C LEU A 574 0.54 4.84 18.03
N TYR A 575 0.29 5.40 19.22
CA TYR A 575 -0.96 6.11 19.48
C TYR A 575 -1.09 7.36 18.59
N GLU A 576 -0.03 8.18 18.49
CA GLU A 576 0.01 9.35 17.62
C GLU A 576 -0.22 8.97 16.15
N TRP A 577 0.37 7.88 15.67
CA TRP A 577 0.15 7.39 14.31
C TRP A 577 -1.33 7.08 14.05
N HIS A 578 -2.03 6.51 15.01
CA HIS A 578 -3.46 6.25 14.87
C HIS A 578 -4.30 7.52 14.78
N ILE A 579 -3.96 8.56 15.54
CA ILE A 579 -4.71 9.83 15.56
C ILE A 579 -4.22 10.86 14.54
N TYR A 580 -3.14 10.56 13.80
CA TYR A 580 -2.60 11.47 12.79
C TYR A 580 -3.62 11.75 11.71
N ASP A 581 -3.58 12.99 11.21
CA ASP A 581 -4.29 13.38 10.00
C ASP A 581 -3.86 12.48 8.83
N PRO A 582 -4.80 12.03 7.97
CA PRO A 582 -4.48 11.22 6.80
C PRO A 582 -3.43 11.86 5.88
N ASP A 583 -3.42 13.19 5.73
CA ASP A 583 -2.41 13.89 4.94
C ASP A 583 -1.01 13.81 5.59
N GLU A 584 -0.90 13.79 6.92
CA GLU A 584 0.38 13.59 7.62
C GLU A 584 0.93 12.17 7.42
N LYS A 585 0.07 11.15 7.50
CA LYS A 585 0.43 9.76 7.21
C LYS A 585 0.88 9.61 5.76
N MET A 586 0.12 10.18 4.84
CA MET A 586 0.44 10.14 3.41
C MET A 586 1.74 10.89 3.10
N SER A 587 2.00 12.03 3.74
CA SER A 587 3.28 12.75 3.62
C SER A 587 4.47 11.89 4.05
N SER A 588 4.31 11.14 5.15
CA SER A 588 5.33 10.20 5.63
C SER A 588 5.55 9.06 4.62
N LEU A 589 4.48 8.53 4.02
CA LEU A 589 4.57 7.51 2.97
C LEU A 589 5.30 8.03 1.72
N TYR A 590 4.98 9.24 1.25
CA TYR A 590 5.65 9.86 0.10
C TYR A 590 7.14 10.12 0.38
N SER A 591 7.50 10.45 1.62
CA SER A 591 8.90 10.55 2.03
C SER A 591 9.63 9.21 1.83
N ILE A 592 9.05 8.09 2.26
CA ILE A 592 9.65 6.76 2.05
C ILE A 592 9.67 6.38 0.56
N LEU A 593 8.62 6.67 -0.22
CA LEU A 593 8.61 6.44 -1.66
C LEU A 593 9.75 7.20 -2.38
N SER A 594 10.14 8.38 -1.88
CA SER A 594 11.24 9.17 -2.45
C SER A 594 12.64 8.66 -2.06
N LEU A 595 12.74 7.75 -1.10
CA LEU A 595 14.02 7.28 -0.55
C LEU A 595 14.93 6.68 -1.63
N ARG A 596 14.36 5.80 -2.48
CA ARG A 596 15.13 5.18 -3.58
C ARG A 596 15.69 6.22 -4.54
N SER A 597 14.88 7.23 -4.91
CA SER A 597 15.33 8.32 -5.77
C SER A 597 16.56 9.04 -5.18
N LYS A 598 16.55 9.34 -3.88
CA LYS A 598 17.65 10.00 -3.21
C LYS A 598 18.90 9.13 -3.09
N LEU A 599 18.74 7.83 -2.84
CA LEU A 599 19.88 6.90 -2.83
C LEU A 599 20.55 6.83 -4.21
N LEU A 600 19.76 6.79 -5.28
CA LEU A 600 20.28 6.80 -6.66
C LEU A 600 21.08 8.07 -6.97
N MET A 601 20.65 9.23 -6.46
CA MET A 601 21.42 10.48 -6.58
C MET A 601 22.83 10.36 -5.93
N MET A 602 22.97 9.49 -4.92
CA MET A 602 24.25 9.20 -4.25
C MET A 602 25.08 8.09 -4.92
N GLY A 603 24.54 7.43 -5.96
CA GLY A 603 25.13 6.22 -6.54
C GLY A 603 24.92 4.98 -5.68
N LEU A 604 23.84 4.97 -4.90
CA LEU A 604 23.39 3.86 -4.07
C LEU A 604 21.99 3.40 -4.50
N ASP A 605 21.68 2.15 -4.21
CA ASP A 605 20.32 1.61 -4.32
C ASP A 605 20.11 0.58 -3.19
N TYR A 606 18.93 0.03 -3.05
CA TYR A 606 18.64 -1.01 -2.06
C TYR A 606 17.90 -2.19 -2.67
N ARG A 607 18.10 -3.35 -2.06
CA ARG A 607 17.43 -4.61 -2.44
C ARG A 607 17.20 -5.48 -1.20
N LYS A 608 16.34 -6.50 -1.28
CA LYS A 608 16.26 -7.53 -0.23
C LYS A 608 17.63 -8.16 -0.02
N LYS A 609 17.99 -8.47 1.23
CA LYS A 609 19.33 -8.96 1.60
C LYS A 609 19.73 -10.21 0.81
N THR A 610 20.81 -10.09 0.05
CA THR A 610 21.44 -11.19 -0.71
C THR A 610 22.89 -11.39 -0.33
N GLY A 611 23.52 -10.41 0.35
CA GLY A 611 24.92 -10.44 0.75
C GLY A 611 25.91 -10.27 -0.40
N GLY A 612 25.55 -9.51 -1.44
CA GLY A 612 26.40 -9.26 -2.60
C GLY A 612 27.71 -8.50 -2.25
N PRO A 613 28.74 -8.55 -3.11
CA PRO A 613 30.04 -7.92 -2.88
C PRO A 613 29.98 -6.38 -2.90
N ASP A 614 28.98 -5.81 -3.57
CA ASP A 614 28.67 -4.38 -3.72
C ASP A 614 27.91 -3.81 -2.52
N THR A 615 27.42 -4.66 -1.60
CA THR A 615 26.65 -4.26 -0.43
C THR A 615 27.51 -3.50 0.58
N LEU A 616 27.00 -2.37 1.09
CA LEU A 616 27.61 -1.64 2.18
C LEU A 616 27.56 -2.47 3.47
N LYS A 617 28.68 -2.57 4.18
CA LYS A 617 28.83 -3.45 5.34
C LYS A 617 28.42 -2.81 6.65
N SER A 618 28.36 -1.48 6.70
CA SER A 618 28.09 -0.73 7.93
C SER A 618 27.41 0.60 7.66
N ASN A 619 26.73 1.10 8.68
CA ASN A 619 26.20 2.46 8.69
C ASN A 619 27.30 3.52 8.51
N ARG A 620 28.54 3.21 8.96
CA ARG A 620 29.70 4.10 8.77
C ARG A 620 30.04 4.26 7.30
N GLU A 621 30.07 3.16 6.51
CA GLU A 621 30.30 3.24 5.07
C GLU A 621 29.23 4.05 4.34
N TYR A 622 27.97 3.95 4.79
CA TYR A 622 26.89 4.78 4.29
C TYR A 622 27.13 6.26 4.57
N PHE A 623 27.51 6.61 5.81
CA PHE A 623 27.78 8.00 6.18
C PHE A 623 29.05 8.57 5.52
N ASP A 624 30.06 7.74 5.28
CA ASP A 624 31.29 8.18 4.59
C ASP A 624 30.99 8.62 3.13
N ILE A 625 29.88 8.12 2.54
CA ILE A 625 29.38 8.58 1.23
C ILE A 625 28.45 9.78 1.40
N TYR A 626 27.44 9.64 2.27
CA TYR A 626 26.35 10.59 2.42
C TYR A 626 26.75 11.92 3.03
N ALA A 627 27.72 11.93 3.94
CA ALA A 627 28.17 13.09 4.69
C ALA A 627 29.67 13.37 4.53
N ALA A 628 30.27 12.97 3.40
CA ALA A 628 31.70 13.09 3.12
C ALA A 628 32.23 14.53 3.24
N ASP A 629 31.42 15.53 2.92
CA ASP A 629 31.79 16.93 2.82
C ASP A 629 31.69 17.72 4.15
N GLY A 630 31.75 17.06 5.29
CA GLY A 630 31.70 17.71 6.60
C GLY A 630 30.31 17.73 7.20
N GLY A 631 29.62 16.60 7.12
CA GLY A 631 28.46 16.34 7.96
C GLY A 631 28.76 16.53 9.43
N PRO A 632 27.77 16.49 10.32
CA PRO A 632 28.01 16.60 11.76
C PRO A 632 29.04 15.56 12.19
N GLU A 633 29.92 15.90 13.14
CA GLU A 633 30.81 14.93 13.75
C GLU A 633 29.96 13.73 14.21
N LEU A 634 30.20 12.59 13.56
CA LEU A 634 29.55 11.36 13.94
C LEU A 634 30.03 10.96 15.31
N ASP A 635 29.10 10.80 16.25
CA ASP A 635 29.42 10.17 17.52
C ASP A 635 30.14 8.84 17.23
N PRO A 636 31.34 8.59 17.80
CA PRO A 636 32.05 7.32 17.65
C PRO A 636 31.23 6.10 18.06
N GLU A 637 30.19 6.28 18.88
CA GLU A 637 29.23 5.27 19.27
C GLU A 637 28.05 5.12 18.27
N TYR A 638 27.96 5.99 17.25
CA TYR A 638 26.93 5.95 16.23
C TYR A 638 26.95 4.60 15.51
N GLY A 639 25.85 3.87 15.61
CA GLY A 639 25.70 2.57 14.96
C GLY A 639 26.04 1.35 15.81
N LYS A 640 26.51 1.48 17.05
CA LYS A 640 26.71 0.32 17.94
C LYS A 640 25.40 -0.25 18.46
N SER A 641 24.43 0.60 18.81
CA SER A 641 23.04 0.19 19.01
C SER A 641 22.11 1.35 18.69
N PHE A 642 20.93 1.01 18.17
CA PHE A 642 19.91 1.99 17.86
C PHE A 642 19.39 2.74 19.11
N GLU A 643 19.32 2.05 20.24
CA GLU A 643 18.86 2.58 21.52
C GLU A 643 19.87 3.51 22.20
N GLN A 644 21.16 3.32 21.89
CA GLN A 644 22.27 4.10 22.44
C GLN A 644 22.68 5.26 21.53
N LYS A 645 22.00 5.44 20.39
CA LYS A 645 22.22 6.58 19.51
C LYS A 645 22.10 7.87 20.29
N ASP A 646 23.18 8.60 20.44
CA ASP A 646 23.10 10.03 20.68
C ASP A 646 22.62 10.67 19.39
N LEU A 647 21.34 11.02 19.39
CA LEU A 647 20.64 11.55 18.23
C LEU A 647 20.97 13.03 17.98
N TYR A 648 22.03 13.56 18.61
CA TYR A 648 22.54 14.91 18.39
C TYR A 648 23.30 15.01 17.07
N ARG A 649 22.52 14.88 15.98
CA ARG A 649 23.07 15.06 14.64
C ARG A 649 23.18 16.52 14.24
N TYR A 650 22.55 17.38 15.02
CA TYR A 650 22.46 18.81 14.77
C TYR A 650 23.02 19.60 15.91
N THR A 651 24.29 19.86 15.86
CA THR A 651 24.94 20.85 16.72
C THR A 651 24.89 22.26 16.11
N LYS A 652 24.63 22.36 14.79
CA LYS A 652 24.64 23.62 14.08
C LYS A 652 23.26 23.94 13.48
N VAL A 653 22.69 25.02 13.93
CA VAL A 653 21.51 25.63 13.31
C VAL A 653 21.97 26.30 12.01
N LEU A 654 21.34 25.96 10.88
CA LEU A 654 21.70 26.52 9.57
C LEU A 654 21.26 27.98 9.46
N GLU A 655 22.15 28.84 8.97
CA GLU A 655 21.89 30.21 8.59
C GLU A 655 21.85 30.35 7.05
N LYS A 656 21.37 31.49 6.52
CA LYS A 656 21.26 31.70 5.08
C LYS A 656 22.61 31.54 4.34
N GLU A 657 23.70 31.93 4.97
CA GLU A 657 25.05 31.78 4.42
C GLU A 657 25.51 30.33 4.34
N ASP A 658 24.93 29.44 5.15
CA ASP A 658 25.24 28.02 5.12
C ASP A 658 24.58 27.33 3.93
N LEU A 659 23.45 27.85 3.41
CA LEU A 659 22.77 27.30 2.24
C LEU A 659 23.65 27.35 0.97
N ALA A 660 24.57 28.30 0.88
CA ALA A 660 25.55 28.39 -0.22
C ALA A 660 26.71 27.39 -0.10
N LYS A 661 26.85 26.71 1.07
CA LYS A 661 27.88 25.69 1.29
C LYS A 661 27.35 24.34 0.81
N GLN A 662 27.61 24.02 -0.45
CA GLN A 662 27.16 22.77 -1.04
C GLN A 662 27.68 21.56 -0.29
N SER A 663 26.78 20.64 0.05
CA SER A 663 27.10 19.29 0.47
C SER A 663 26.00 18.34 -0.01
N LEU A 664 26.37 17.11 -0.30
CA LEU A 664 25.41 16.07 -0.73
C LEU A 664 24.26 15.94 0.28
N ARG A 665 24.59 15.87 1.57
CA ARG A 665 23.62 15.76 2.66
C ARG A 665 22.64 16.93 2.68
N GLN A 666 23.13 18.16 2.54
CA GLN A 666 22.27 19.35 2.54
C GLN A 666 21.37 19.39 1.30
N ASN A 667 21.91 19.10 0.10
CA ASN A 667 21.10 19.13 -1.12
C ASN A 667 19.99 18.07 -1.12
N LEU A 668 20.24 16.89 -0.52
CA LEU A 668 19.19 15.88 -0.33
C LEU A 668 18.11 16.32 0.68
N ALA A 669 18.46 17.13 1.68
CA ALA A 669 17.49 17.75 2.58
C ALA A 669 16.65 18.81 1.86
N VAL A 670 17.28 19.68 1.05
CA VAL A 670 16.57 20.63 0.17
C VAL A 670 15.60 19.87 -0.75
N GLN A 671 16.05 18.77 -1.36
CA GLN A 671 15.20 17.92 -2.19
C GLN A 671 14.00 17.34 -1.39
N GLU A 672 14.21 16.94 -0.12
CA GLU A 672 13.11 16.48 0.74
C GLU A 672 12.12 17.60 1.05
N HIS A 673 12.60 18.82 1.30
CA HIS A 673 11.72 19.96 1.52
C HIS A 673 10.91 20.32 0.27
N LEU A 674 11.53 20.33 -0.90
CA LEU A 674 10.82 20.49 -2.18
C LEU A 674 9.76 19.41 -2.38
N ARG A 675 10.08 18.14 -2.09
CA ARG A 675 9.13 17.03 -2.13
C ARG A 675 7.97 17.27 -1.16
N TRP A 676 8.26 17.72 0.06
CA TRP A 676 7.23 17.99 1.06
C TRP A 676 6.32 19.14 0.62
N ASN A 677 6.89 20.22 0.10
CA ASN A 677 6.13 21.33 -0.48
C ASN A 677 5.23 20.86 -1.63
N ALA A 678 5.77 20.08 -2.57
CA ALA A 678 5.02 19.53 -3.69
C ALA A 678 3.86 18.65 -3.23
N PHE A 679 4.08 17.79 -2.23
CA PHE A 679 3.04 16.99 -1.63
C PHE A 679 1.94 17.85 -1.00
N MET A 680 2.29 18.83 -0.16
CA MET A 680 1.31 19.70 0.50
C MET A 680 0.49 20.50 -0.53
N ILE A 681 1.14 21.03 -1.57
CA ILE A 681 0.46 21.72 -2.67
C ILE A 681 -0.51 20.78 -3.39
N SER A 682 -0.11 19.53 -3.66
CA SER A 682 -0.99 18.53 -4.30
C SER A 682 -2.22 18.19 -3.44
N ARG A 683 -2.14 18.41 -2.12
CA ARG A 683 -3.25 18.26 -1.18
C ARG A 683 -4.06 19.54 -1.00
N GLY A 684 -3.77 20.59 -1.77
CA GLY A 684 -4.47 21.87 -1.77
C GLY A 684 -4.07 22.81 -0.65
N PHE A 685 -2.92 22.61 0.00
CA PHE A 685 -2.38 23.58 0.96
C PHE A 685 -1.76 24.77 0.24
N ILE A 686 -1.86 25.92 0.89
CA ILE A 686 -1.24 27.18 0.46
C ILE A 686 -0.35 27.72 1.60
N PRO A 687 0.64 28.57 1.30
CA PRO A 687 1.43 29.26 2.32
C PRO A 687 0.53 30.01 3.30
N ALA A 688 0.88 29.99 4.58
CA ALA A 688 0.23 30.86 5.56
C ALA A 688 0.79 32.27 5.44
N SER A 689 -0.09 33.29 5.52
CA SER A 689 0.38 34.67 5.56
C SER A 689 1.17 34.98 6.84
N LEU A 690 2.09 35.94 6.78
CA LEU A 690 2.84 36.42 7.94
C LEU A 690 1.91 36.85 9.08
N GLN A 691 0.81 37.52 8.77
CA GLN A 691 -0.17 37.89 9.76
C GLN A 691 -0.77 36.69 10.49
N LYS A 692 -1.08 35.60 9.74
CA LYS A 692 -1.60 34.35 10.32
C LYS A 692 -0.55 33.69 11.20
N ILE A 693 0.71 33.59 10.75
CA ILE A 693 1.82 33.02 11.53
C ILE A 693 2.02 33.81 12.83
N LEU A 694 2.06 35.13 12.76
CA LEU A 694 2.30 36.01 13.90
C LEU A 694 1.15 36.00 14.91
N SER A 695 -0.10 35.82 14.46
CA SER A 695 -1.28 35.76 15.33
C SER A 695 -1.52 34.39 15.98
N ASP A 696 -0.99 33.32 15.42
CA ASP A 696 -1.19 31.93 15.89
C ASP A 696 0.08 31.38 16.56
N ARG A 697 0.27 31.73 17.83
CA ARG A 697 1.44 31.31 18.61
C ARG A 697 1.52 29.81 18.86
N GLU A 698 0.40 29.08 18.78
CA GLU A 698 0.37 27.65 19.06
C GLU A 698 0.70 26.83 17.81
N ASN A 699 0.08 27.15 16.67
CA ASN A 699 0.20 26.39 15.44
C ASN A 699 1.05 27.05 14.36
N LEU A 700 1.46 28.32 14.56
CA LEU A 700 2.33 29.06 13.65
C LEU A 700 1.81 29.05 12.20
N GLY A 701 0.50 29.26 12.05
CA GLY A 701 -0.16 29.29 10.76
C GLY A 701 -0.54 27.93 10.17
N LYS A 702 -0.31 26.81 10.88
CA LYS A 702 -0.74 25.48 10.47
C LYS A 702 -2.25 25.31 10.75
N ASP A 703 -3.03 25.09 9.70
CA ASP A 703 -4.48 24.90 9.79
C ASP A 703 -4.95 23.94 8.70
N TYR A 704 -5.21 22.67 9.08
CA TYR A 704 -5.66 21.63 8.16
C TYR A 704 -7.05 21.92 7.57
N ARG A 705 -7.93 22.56 8.32
CA ARG A 705 -9.28 22.89 7.84
C ARG A 705 -9.24 23.96 6.75
N LEU A 706 -8.39 24.97 6.92
CA LEU A 706 -8.20 26.05 5.95
C LEU A 706 -7.12 25.74 4.91
N ARG A 707 -6.50 24.56 4.98
CA ARG A 707 -5.41 24.14 4.10
C ARG A 707 -4.28 25.18 4.02
N THR A 708 -3.85 25.74 5.16
CA THR A 708 -2.70 26.64 5.24
C THR A 708 -1.59 26.05 6.08
N HIS A 709 -0.33 26.37 5.74
CA HIS A 709 0.82 25.90 6.51
C HIS A 709 1.95 26.91 6.52
N GLY A 710 2.48 27.25 7.72
CA GLY A 710 3.55 28.24 7.87
C GLY A 710 4.90 27.78 7.30
N ASN A 711 5.13 26.45 7.25
CA ASN A 711 6.37 25.88 6.72
C ASN A 711 6.33 25.67 5.19
N LEU A 712 5.23 26.00 4.53
CA LEU A 712 5.11 25.88 3.08
C LEU A 712 5.80 27.10 2.44
N THR A 713 7.12 27.01 2.32
CA THR A 713 8.03 28.10 1.91
C THR A 713 9.33 27.51 1.36
N THR A 714 10.30 28.32 0.95
CA THR A 714 11.65 27.88 0.60
C THR A 714 12.50 27.59 1.84
N GLU A 715 13.70 27.00 1.68
CA GLU A 715 14.65 26.80 2.79
C GLU A 715 15.06 28.12 3.44
N GLU A 716 15.25 29.19 2.67
CA GLU A 716 15.52 30.52 3.22
C GLU A 716 14.32 31.02 4.05
N GLY A 717 13.12 30.79 3.55
CA GLY A 717 11.87 31.09 4.26
C GLY A 717 11.74 30.28 5.56
N LEU A 718 12.23 29.02 5.61
CA LEU A 718 12.25 28.24 6.85
C LEU A 718 13.17 28.82 7.91
N ILE A 719 14.31 29.40 7.52
CA ILE A 719 15.21 30.10 8.45
C ILE A 719 14.50 31.32 9.06
N ASP A 720 13.80 32.08 8.24
CA ASP A 720 13.01 33.21 8.73
C ASP A 720 11.83 32.77 9.60
N PHE A 721 11.14 31.69 9.23
CA PHE A 721 10.09 31.05 10.03
C PHE A 721 10.61 30.64 11.41
N ARG A 722 11.80 30.00 11.49
CA ARG A 722 12.45 29.62 12.76
C ARG A 722 12.64 30.84 13.67
N LYS A 723 13.17 31.96 13.15
CA LYS A 723 13.36 33.19 13.91
C LYS A 723 12.01 33.71 14.48
N ILE A 724 10.95 33.67 13.69
CA ILE A 724 9.60 34.03 14.14
C ILE A 724 9.11 33.04 15.22
N ALA A 725 9.30 31.75 15.01
CA ALA A 725 8.89 30.72 15.96
C ALA A 725 9.58 30.88 17.32
N VAL A 726 10.88 31.19 17.34
CA VAL A 726 11.64 31.49 18.57
C VAL A 726 11.01 32.67 19.32
N LEU A 727 10.74 33.77 18.60
CA LEU A 727 10.16 34.98 19.20
C LEU A 727 8.75 34.73 19.78
N LEU A 728 7.94 33.96 19.09
CA LEU A 728 6.54 33.75 19.49
C LEU A 728 6.41 32.70 20.60
N THR A 729 7.20 31.63 20.55
CA THR A 729 7.04 30.48 21.44
C THR A 729 8.02 30.45 22.62
N GLY A 730 9.08 31.27 22.59
CA GLY A 730 10.16 31.25 23.58
C GLY A 730 11.03 29.97 23.54
N LYS A 731 10.92 29.16 22.50
CA LYS A 731 11.77 27.97 22.29
C LYS A 731 13.18 28.41 21.92
N THR A 732 14.16 27.55 22.18
CA THR A 732 15.53 27.74 21.64
C THR A 732 15.52 27.57 20.12
N GLU A 733 16.47 28.16 19.41
CA GLU A 733 16.62 28.01 17.96
C GLU A 733 16.64 26.55 17.53
N ALA A 734 17.44 25.70 18.20
CA ALA A 734 17.50 24.28 17.90
C ALA A 734 16.14 23.54 18.04
N LYS A 735 15.27 24.00 18.98
CA LYS A 735 13.93 23.43 19.15
C LYS A 735 12.89 24.00 18.17
N ALA A 736 13.13 25.15 17.63
CA ALA A 736 12.30 25.80 16.64
C ALA A 736 12.72 25.45 15.20
N ASP A 737 13.89 24.82 15.03
CA ASP A 737 14.43 24.47 13.73
C ASP A 737 13.75 23.24 13.15
N ILE A 738 12.94 23.47 12.13
CA ILE A 738 12.18 22.43 11.42
C ILE A 738 12.91 21.86 10.22
N ILE A 739 13.99 22.51 9.73
CA ILE A 739 14.84 22.01 8.65
C ILE A 739 15.44 20.64 9.02
N ASN A 740 15.64 20.39 10.32
CA ASN A 740 16.11 19.11 10.80
C ASN A 740 15.30 17.91 10.35
N TYR A 741 13.98 18.06 10.17
CA TYR A 741 13.13 16.95 9.72
C TYR A 741 13.44 16.51 8.28
N ASP A 742 13.90 17.42 7.43
CA ASP A 742 14.24 17.13 6.04
C ASP A 742 15.50 16.27 5.91
N PHE A 743 16.38 16.31 6.91
CA PHE A 743 17.57 15.45 6.99
C PHE A 743 17.26 14.04 7.50
N HIS A 744 16.27 13.86 8.39
CA HIS A 744 16.04 12.60 9.09
C HIS A 744 15.78 11.41 8.17
N LEU A 745 15.15 11.63 7.01
CA LEU A 745 14.92 10.55 6.06
C LEU A 745 16.21 9.86 5.66
N MET A 746 17.19 10.64 5.22
CA MET A 746 18.46 10.10 4.74
C MET A 746 19.42 9.76 5.88
N ASP A 747 19.41 10.51 6.97
CA ASP A 747 20.21 10.21 8.15
C ASP A 747 19.87 8.82 8.72
N ASP A 748 18.62 8.35 8.62
CA ASP A 748 18.17 7.08 9.16
C ASP A 748 17.91 6.01 8.10
N ALA A 749 18.23 6.27 6.82
CA ALA A 749 17.96 5.36 5.71
C ALA A 749 18.54 3.96 5.92
N TRP A 750 19.77 3.87 6.41
CA TRP A 750 20.44 2.61 6.75
C TRP A 750 19.61 1.79 7.74
N TRP A 751 19.06 2.42 8.78
CA TRP A 751 18.31 1.76 9.82
C TRP A 751 16.95 1.25 9.31
N TYR A 752 16.19 2.10 8.62
CA TYR A 752 14.90 1.70 8.08
C TYR A 752 15.05 0.48 7.17
N LEU A 753 15.97 0.55 6.22
CA LEU A 753 16.15 -0.50 5.24
C LEU A 753 16.64 -1.80 5.89
N ASN A 754 17.62 -1.74 6.78
CA ASN A 754 18.12 -2.93 7.47
C ASN A 754 17.06 -3.60 8.35
N MET A 755 16.20 -2.82 9.03
CA MET A 755 15.15 -3.32 9.89
C MET A 755 14.13 -4.15 9.10
N PHE A 756 13.82 -3.74 7.87
CA PHE A 756 12.89 -4.44 6.98
C PHE A 756 13.57 -5.47 6.05
N GLY A 757 14.82 -5.86 6.36
CA GLY A 757 15.51 -6.91 5.64
C GLY A 757 16.06 -6.49 4.28
N TYR A 758 16.28 -5.19 4.07
CA TYR A 758 16.99 -4.67 2.91
C TYR A 758 18.47 -4.44 3.20
N GLU A 759 19.25 -4.37 2.13
CA GLU A 759 20.66 -3.95 2.14
C GLU A 759 20.84 -2.81 1.13
N ILE A 760 21.70 -1.84 1.48
CA ILE A 760 22.11 -0.79 0.57
C ILE A 760 23.37 -1.26 -0.16
N TYR A 761 23.42 -1.02 -1.47
CA TYR A 761 24.56 -1.38 -2.31
C TYR A 761 24.96 -0.24 -3.23
N LYS A 762 26.22 -0.27 -3.70
CA LYS A 762 26.73 0.70 -4.69
C LYS A 762 26.22 0.31 -6.07
N THR A 763 25.61 1.25 -6.77
CA THR A 763 25.26 1.04 -8.18
C THR A 763 26.54 1.00 -9.01
N SER A 764 26.73 -0.03 -9.82
CA SER A 764 27.81 -0.05 -10.80
C SER A 764 27.53 1.05 -11.85
N PRO A 765 28.58 1.67 -12.45
CA PRO A 765 28.40 2.47 -13.65
C PRO A 765 27.65 1.64 -14.69
N VAL A 766 26.70 2.24 -15.40
CA VAL A 766 25.90 1.56 -16.43
C VAL A 766 26.83 0.82 -17.38
N PRO A 767 26.73 -0.50 -17.59
CA PRO A 767 27.56 -1.22 -18.54
C PRO A 767 27.29 -0.69 -19.94
N GLY A 768 28.24 0.06 -20.50
CA GLY A 768 28.13 0.63 -21.86
C GLY A 768 28.80 2.00 -22.05
N ALA A 769 29.15 2.69 -20.95
CA ALA A 769 29.92 3.93 -21.00
C ALA A 769 31.43 3.67 -20.98
N GLU A 770 31.92 2.65 -21.68
CA GLU A 770 33.33 2.62 -22.07
C GLU A 770 33.56 3.70 -23.10
N LYS A 771 34.43 4.62 -22.77
CA LYS A 771 34.85 5.81 -23.49
C LYS A 771 34.96 5.54 -25.01
N SER A 772 34.08 6.13 -25.80
CA SER A 772 34.36 6.41 -27.23
C SER A 772 34.97 7.80 -27.38
#